data_fec4470a544a28d236578e83e3e5eadb
#
_entry.id   fec4470a544a28d236578e83e3e5eadb
#
_cell.length_a   1.000
_cell.length_b   1.000
_cell.length_c   1.000
_cell.angle_alpha   90.00
_cell.angle_beta   90.00
_cell.angle_gamma   90.00
#
_symmetry.space_group_name_H-M   'P 1'
#
loop_
_entity.id
_entity.type
_entity.pdbx_description
1 polymer ?
#
loop_
_entity_poly.entity_id
_entity_poly.type
_entity_poly.pdbx_seq_one_letter_code
_entity_poly.pdbx_strand_id
1 'polypeptide(L)'
;MKKVALFICFVIVCSVCSYAQQRWHLNQNGGITWEIKSGDKAHSDHIEMSGLKVSTVVRYGVDDDGRFLLNRGMVWPMLRTIPNDTHASLMRKLGWNPLENVLINNAQIKEQVRSISLDGTMEVESDLPTRQGVIGLTRILFPSTTQPMFCEKYVLENKADKAVTVEINQVKNVITTAAEKGVNGSYRIIQALNGATYTSLQPGQSVSFYAYTAGYKQGESEETPDIERELSKRQAFIQELWGKLVLNTPDPVINTMFAFAKIRGAESIYDTACGLLHGPGGESYYAAIWANDQAEYINPFFPFLGYDKGNQSALNAYLQFARFMNDAYEPLPSSIIAEGTDVWGGAGDRGDAAMIAYGASRYALERGSKEEAEQLWPLIEWCLEYCHRKVNADGVVASDSDELEGRFPAGDANLCTSSLYYDALNSAVYLGKELKKESKLLKQYASQAKSLRANIEKYFGAEVEGFQTYQYYKGNDVLRSWICIPLTVNIFDRKDETVRALFSPRLWTENGLLTQAGSETFWDRSTLYALRGVYACGETEKATEYLKFYSGQRLLGEHVPYAIEAWPEGNQRHLSAESGLYCRIITEGLFGIRPTGFKSFVLTPRLPAEWNQMSLNRVQAFGSVFDVEIKRTEKGLFVVVETDDKICCKKNIKDGMSLHIKL
;
A
#
# COMPACT_ATOMS: atom_id res chain seq x y z
N MET A 1 73.83 -18.00 -7.14
CA MET A 1 72.52 -17.92 -7.80
C MET A 1 71.49 -18.57 -6.86
N LYS A 2 70.81 -17.75 -6.07
CA LYS A 2 69.73 -18.22 -5.15
C LYS A 2 68.40 -17.80 -5.77
N LYS A 3 67.55 -18.77 -6.12
CA LYS A 3 66.18 -18.56 -6.58
C LYS A 3 65.34 -18.29 -5.33
N VAL A 4 64.67 -17.13 -5.28
CA VAL A 4 63.66 -16.79 -4.30
C VAL A 4 62.32 -17.15 -4.94
N ALA A 5 61.61 -18.12 -4.37
CA ALA A 5 60.25 -18.48 -4.74
C ALA A 5 59.28 -17.56 -3.97
N LEU A 6 58.52 -16.75 -4.68
CA LEU A 6 57.48 -15.88 -4.14
C LEU A 6 56.17 -16.70 -4.04
N PHE A 7 55.76 -17.02 -2.81
CA PHE A 7 54.48 -17.65 -2.51
C PHE A 7 53.42 -16.55 -2.42
N ILE A 8 52.53 -16.47 -3.42
CA ILE A 8 51.33 -15.61 -3.38
C ILE A 8 50.23 -16.40 -2.67
N CYS A 9 49.96 -16.07 -1.41
CA CYS A 9 48.78 -16.54 -0.72
C CYS A 9 47.57 -15.76 -1.25
N PHE A 10 46.71 -16.42 -2.01
CA PHE A 10 45.39 -15.96 -2.33
C PHE A 10 44.49 -16.16 -1.08
N VAL A 11 44.25 -15.09 -0.35
CA VAL A 11 43.22 -15.09 0.71
C VAL A 11 41.87 -14.93 0.00
N ILE A 12 41.17 -16.04 -0.17
CA ILE A 12 39.76 -16.02 -0.53
C ILE A 12 39.01 -15.52 0.71
N VAL A 13 38.65 -14.24 0.70
CA VAL A 13 37.66 -13.72 1.65
C VAL A 13 36.30 -14.23 1.18
N CYS A 14 35.89 -15.38 1.72
CA CYS A 14 34.49 -15.77 1.69
C CYS A 14 33.72 -14.73 2.53
N SER A 15 33.11 -13.77 1.87
CA SER A 15 32.03 -12.99 2.46
C SER A 15 30.90 -13.96 2.76
N VAL A 16 30.88 -14.47 3.98
CA VAL A 16 29.69 -15.13 4.52
C VAL A 16 28.70 -13.99 4.72
N CYS A 17 27.88 -13.72 3.73
CA CYS A 17 26.62 -13.02 3.94
C CYS A 17 25.87 -13.84 4.98
N SER A 18 25.89 -13.37 6.22
CA SER A 18 24.99 -13.86 7.27
C SER A 18 23.58 -13.51 6.79
N TYR A 19 22.94 -14.42 6.04
CA TYR A 19 21.49 -14.36 5.87
C TYR A 19 20.95 -14.47 7.29
N ALA A 20 20.43 -13.39 7.83
CA ALA A 20 19.57 -13.45 8.99
C ALA A 20 18.55 -14.55 8.69
N GLN A 21 18.43 -15.53 9.57
CA GLN A 21 17.54 -16.66 9.34
C GLN A 21 16.15 -16.07 9.13
N GLN A 22 15.60 -16.23 7.91
CA GLN A 22 14.28 -15.69 7.57
C GLN A 22 13.27 -16.24 8.57
N ARG A 23 12.63 -15.34 9.30
CA ARG A 23 11.64 -15.66 10.34
C ARG A 23 10.35 -16.18 9.72
N TRP A 24 9.93 -15.53 8.66
CA TRP A 24 8.70 -15.84 7.94
C TRP A 24 8.97 -16.69 6.70
N HIS A 25 8.05 -17.58 6.40
CA HIS A 25 8.07 -18.37 5.16
C HIS A 25 6.69 -18.38 4.51
N LEU A 26 6.67 -18.56 3.19
CA LEU A 26 5.42 -18.68 2.44
C LEU A 26 4.72 -19.97 2.85
N ASN A 27 3.42 -19.91 3.08
CA ASN A 27 2.60 -21.11 3.24
C ASN A 27 1.93 -21.52 1.92
N GLN A 28 1.42 -22.74 1.85
CA GLN A 28 0.83 -23.30 0.62
C GLN A 28 -0.47 -22.61 0.19
N ASN A 29 -1.14 -21.90 1.11
CA ASN A 29 -2.45 -21.31 0.90
C ASN A 29 -2.40 -19.80 0.57
N GLY A 30 -1.22 -19.25 0.35
CA GLY A 30 -1.03 -17.87 -0.08
C GLY A 30 -0.78 -16.86 1.04
N GLY A 31 -0.56 -17.31 2.27
CA GLY A 31 -0.13 -16.47 3.40
C GLY A 31 1.35 -16.63 3.74
N ILE A 32 1.74 -16.10 4.89
CA ILE A 32 3.07 -16.29 5.48
C ILE A 32 2.94 -16.81 6.92
N THR A 33 3.92 -17.59 7.36
CA THR A 33 3.94 -18.20 8.68
C THR A 33 5.32 -18.03 9.33
N TRP A 34 5.32 -17.66 10.60
CA TRP A 34 6.46 -17.74 11.49
C TRP A 34 6.29 -18.93 12.42
N GLU A 35 7.17 -19.92 12.32
CA GLU A 35 7.25 -21.05 13.25
C GLU A 35 8.22 -20.71 14.37
N ILE A 36 7.74 -20.76 15.62
CA ILE A 36 8.54 -20.49 16.82
C ILE A 36 9.23 -21.77 17.27
N LYS A 37 10.56 -21.73 17.34
CA LYS A 37 11.41 -22.85 17.76
C LYS A 37 11.99 -22.60 19.14
N SER A 38 12.25 -23.69 19.86
CA SER A 38 12.94 -23.59 21.16
C SER A 38 14.31 -22.92 20.99
N GLY A 39 14.55 -21.84 21.73
CA GLY A 39 15.78 -21.05 21.67
C GLY A 39 15.73 -19.87 20.70
N ASP A 40 14.62 -19.63 20.02
CA ASP A 40 14.41 -18.39 19.26
C ASP A 40 14.42 -17.19 20.22
N LYS A 41 15.00 -16.10 19.77
CA LYS A 41 14.99 -14.83 20.52
C LYS A 41 13.61 -14.21 20.48
N ALA A 42 13.26 -13.49 21.55
CA ALA A 42 12.08 -12.65 21.57
C ALA A 42 12.03 -11.72 20.35
N HIS A 43 10.84 -11.59 19.79
CA HIS A 43 10.59 -10.68 18.67
C HIS A 43 9.21 -10.07 18.79
N SER A 44 9.11 -8.80 18.42
CA SER A 44 7.84 -8.07 18.39
C SER A 44 7.73 -7.28 17.08
N ASP A 45 6.54 -7.28 16.54
CA ASP A 45 6.21 -6.56 15.31
C ASP A 45 4.79 -5.97 15.42
N HIS A 46 4.35 -5.27 14.39
CA HIS A 46 2.97 -4.83 14.29
C HIS A 46 2.45 -4.96 12.87
N ILE A 47 1.16 -5.22 12.76
CA ILE A 47 0.42 -5.24 11.49
C ILE A 47 -0.82 -4.37 11.62
N GLU A 48 -1.14 -3.62 10.58
CA GLU A 48 -2.40 -2.90 10.50
C GLU A 48 -3.41 -3.66 9.65
N MET A 49 -4.63 -3.77 10.18
CA MET A 49 -5.79 -4.36 9.50
C MET A 49 -7.00 -3.46 9.68
N SER A 50 -7.81 -3.30 8.63
CA SER A 50 -8.92 -2.35 8.66
C SER A 50 -10.22 -2.92 8.07
N GLY A 51 -11.32 -2.28 8.40
CA GLY A 51 -12.63 -2.39 7.78
C GLY A 51 -13.28 -1.01 7.70
N LEU A 52 -14.51 -0.93 7.21
CA LEU A 52 -15.18 0.35 6.89
C LEU A 52 -15.30 1.32 8.09
N LYS A 53 -15.28 0.83 9.33
CA LYS A 53 -15.55 1.66 10.52
C LYS A 53 -14.50 1.54 11.62
N VAL A 54 -13.45 0.77 11.39
CA VAL A 54 -12.39 0.53 12.37
C VAL A 54 -11.07 0.23 11.67
N SER A 55 -9.98 0.70 12.24
CA SER A 55 -8.65 0.20 11.97
C SER A 55 -7.99 -0.27 13.26
N THR A 56 -7.18 -1.30 13.17
CA THR A 56 -6.46 -1.84 14.31
C THR A 56 -5.01 -2.08 13.93
N VAL A 57 -4.10 -1.43 14.66
CA VAL A 57 -2.68 -1.76 14.63
C VAL A 57 -2.44 -2.82 15.71
N VAL A 58 -2.37 -4.06 15.29
CA VAL A 58 -2.10 -5.21 16.15
C VAL A 58 -0.61 -5.27 16.41
N ARG A 59 -0.17 -4.93 17.61
CA ARG A 59 1.21 -5.14 18.08
C ARG A 59 1.26 -6.51 18.70
N TYR A 60 2.10 -7.36 18.14
CA TYR A 60 2.21 -8.76 18.52
C TYR A 60 3.67 -9.18 18.67
N GLY A 61 3.89 -10.29 19.32
CA GLY A 61 5.23 -10.84 19.47
C GLY A 61 5.24 -12.09 20.32
N VAL A 62 6.45 -12.63 20.47
CA VAL A 62 6.73 -13.75 21.37
C VAL A 62 7.88 -13.33 22.28
N ASP A 63 7.70 -13.44 23.60
CA ASP A 63 8.74 -13.11 24.57
C ASP A 63 9.76 -14.25 24.73
N ASP A 64 10.79 -14.03 25.54
CA ASP A 64 11.85 -15.02 25.80
C ASP A 64 11.33 -16.29 26.51
N ASP A 65 10.16 -16.24 27.14
CA ASP A 65 9.48 -17.38 27.76
C ASP A 65 8.54 -18.12 26.77
N GLY A 66 8.46 -17.67 25.51
CA GLY A 66 7.59 -18.23 24.47
C GLY A 66 6.12 -17.81 24.59
N ARG A 67 5.78 -16.74 25.35
CA ARG A 67 4.41 -16.26 25.53
C ARG A 67 4.03 -15.29 24.43
N PHE A 68 2.77 -15.32 24.02
CA PHE A 68 2.23 -14.34 23.08
C PHE A 68 2.03 -12.98 23.72
N LEU A 69 2.59 -11.96 23.08
CA LEU A 69 2.39 -10.57 23.44
C LEU A 69 1.34 -9.96 22.49
N LEU A 70 0.36 -9.24 23.03
CA LEU A 70 -0.70 -8.63 22.24
C LEU A 70 -1.11 -7.28 22.80
N ASN A 71 -1.05 -6.25 21.96
CA ASN A 71 -1.65 -4.94 22.22
C ASN A 71 -2.40 -4.45 20.97
N ARG A 72 -3.56 -3.84 21.16
CA ARG A 72 -4.45 -3.36 20.10
C ARG A 72 -4.42 -1.85 20.07
N GLY A 73 -3.83 -1.27 19.02
CA GLY A 73 -3.95 0.14 18.68
C GLY A 73 -5.27 0.35 17.91
N MET A 74 -6.36 0.56 18.64
CA MET A 74 -7.69 0.76 18.05
C MET A 74 -7.87 2.16 17.53
N VAL A 75 -8.40 2.31 16.32
CA VAL A 75 -8.76 3.59 15.71
C VAL A 75 -10.17 3.50 15.12
N TRP A 76 -10.99 4.50 15.46
CA TRP A 76 -12.33 4.68 14.88
C TRP A 76 -12.32 6.00 14.11
N PRO A 77 -12.14 5.98 12.76
CA PRO A 77 -12.01 7.18 11.95
C PRO A 77 -13.18 8.16 12.10
N MET A 78 -14.39 7.62 12.29
CA MET A 78 -15.63 8.39 12.39
C MET A 78 -15.93 8.94 13.79
N LEU A 79 -15.19 8.51 14.80
CA LEU A 79 -15.30 9.05 16.16
C LEU A 79 -14.31 10.21 16.31
N ARG A 80 -14.73 11.39 15.84
CA ARG A 80 -13.89 12.59 15.77
C ARG A 80 -13.61 13.17 17.15
N THR A 81 -12.36 13.59 17.37
CA THR A 81 -11.92 14.20 18.64
C THR A 81 -11.58 15.68 18.48
N ILE A 82 -11.47 16.38 19.61
CA ILE A 82 -11.08 17.80 19.65
C ILE A 82 -9.58 17.89 19.99
N PRO A 83 -8.76 18.64 19.25
CA PRO A 83 -9.15 19.50 18.12
C PRO A 83 -9.68 18.68 16.94
N ASN A 84 -10.66 19.25 16.22
CA ASN A 84 -11.26 18.61 15.04
C ASN A 84 -10.45 19.00 13.80
N ASP A 85 -9.32 18.33 13.59
CA ASP A 85 -8.41 18.53 12.46
C ASP A 85 -8.19 17.21 11.69
N THR A 86 -7.32 17.22 10.69
CA THR A 86 -7.08 16.08 9.81
C THR A 86 -6.51 14.85 10.52
N HIS A 87 -6.03 14.95 11.76
CA HIS A 87 -5.46 13.86 12.55
C HIS A 87 -6.41 13.37 13.66
N ALA A 88 -7.45 14.13 13.99
CA ALA A 88 -8.23 13.98 15.21
C ALA A 88 -9.32 12.90 15.14
N SER A 89 -8.94 11.64 15.20
CA SER A 89 -9.83 10.48 15.39
C SER A 89 -9.61 9.84 16.77
N LEU A 90 -10.64 9.16 17.29
CA LEU A 90 -10.51 8.43 18.53
C LEU A 90 -9.55 7.25 18.36
N MET A 91 -8.46 7.28 19.11
CA MET A 91 -7.44 6.23 19.16
C MET A 91 -7.25 5.75 20.58
N ARG A 92 -7.09 4.44 20.79
CA ARG A 92 -6.79 3.83 22.09
C ARG A 92 -5.86 2.64 21.93
N LYS A 93 -4.83 2.57 22.78
CA LYS A 93 -3.98 1.39 22.95
C LYS A 93 -4.55 0.56 24.09
N LEU A 94 -4.85 -0.70 23.83
CA LEU A 94 -5.56 -1.59 24.76
C LEU A 94 -4.80 -2.91 24.87
N GLY A 95 -4.22 -3.14 26.05
CA GLY A 95 -3.44 -4.33 26.39
C GLY A 95 -4.22 -5.43 27.08
N TRP A 96 -5.58 -5.40 27.07
CA TRP A 96 -6.41 -6.42 27.70
C TRP A 96 -6.13 -7.82 27.12
N ASN A 97 -5.95 -8.81 28.02
CA ASN A 97 -5.74 -10.19 27.65
C ASN A 97 -7.00 -11.03 28.03
N PRO A 98 -7.82 -11.47 27.05
CA PRO A 98 -8.99 -12.32 27.31
C PRO A 98 -8.69 -13.61 28.08
N LEU A 99 -7.50 -14.17 27.93
CA LEU A 99 -7.10 -15.42 28.61
C LEU A 99 -6.98 -15.31 30.14
N GLU A 100 -6.86 -14.09 30.68
CA GLU A 100 -6.89 -13.90 32.14
C GLU A 100 -8.24 -14.32 32.78
N ASN A 101 -9.28 -14.45 31.95
CA ASN A 101 -10.62 -14.87 32.35
C ASN A 101 -10.91 -16.34 32.04
N VAL A 102 -9.87 -17.13 31.72
CA VAL A 102 -9.96 -18.54 31.38
C VAL A 102 -9.11 -19.35 32.35
N LEU A 103 -9.73 -20.37 32.98
CA LEU A 103 -9.04 -21.32 33.84
C LEU A 103 -9.12 -22.72 33.24
N ILE A 104 -8.03 -23.46 33.32
CA ILE A 104 -7.96 -24.87 32.96
C ILE A 104 -7.64 -25.66 34.24
N ASN A 105 -8.51 -26.56 34.63
CA ASN A 105 -8.42 -27.31 35.91
C ASN A 105 -8.20 -26.38 37.12
N ASN A 106 -8.92 -25.25 37.17
CA ASN A 106 -8.82 -24.20 38.19
C ASN A 106 -7.42 -23.53 38.27
N ALA A 107 -6.60 -23.59 37.23
CA ALA A 107 -5.30 -22.97 37.18
C ALA A 107 -5.23 -21.94 36.05
N GLN A 108 -4.42 -20.89 36.27
CA GLN A 108 -4.07 -19.91 35.23
C GLN A 108 -3.29 -20.58 34.10
N ILE A 109 -3.53 -20.10 32.91
CA ILE A 109 -2.91 -20.60 31.68
C ILE A 109 -1.43 -20.19 31.62
N LYS A 110 -0.58 -21.16 31.28
CA LYS A 110 0.78 -20.90 30.80
C LYS A 110 0.80 -21.21 29.32
N GLU A 111 1.24 -20.26 28.54
CA GLU A 111 1.22 -20.35 27.09
C GLU A 111 2.62 -20.55 26.52
N GLN A 112 2.70 -21.35 25.43
CA GLN A 112 3.87 -21.47 24.57
C GLN A 112 3.41 -21.38 23.12
N VAL A 113 3.77 -20.29 22.45
CA VAL A 113 3.43 -20.07 21.02
C VAL A 113 4.18 -21.05 20.14
N ARG A 114 3.48 -21.64 19.17
CA ARG A 114 4.06 -22.51 18.16
C ARG A 114 4.20 -21.84 16.82
N SER A 115 3.18 -21.09 16.39
CA SER A 115 3.21 -20.41 15.11
C SER A 115 2.34 -19.15 15.10
N ILE A 116 2.72 -18.21 14.23
CA ILE A 116 1.90 -17.04 13.88
C ILE A 116 1.78 -17.02 12.36
N SER A 117 0.55 -16.97 11.85
CA SER A 117 0.26 -16.94 10.42
C SER A 117 -0.51 -15.68 10.05
N LEU A 118 -0.19 -15.12 8.88
CA LEU A 118 -0.86 -13.96 8.29
C LEU A 118 -1.37 -14.34 6.90
N ASP A 119 -2.66 -14.07 6.64
CA ASP A 119 -3.31 -14.28 5.35
C ASP A 119 -4.38 -13.23 5.04
N GLY A 120 -4.33 -12.09 5.74
CA GLY A 120 -5.37 -11.05 5.82
C GLY A 120 -6.18 -11.17 7.12
N THR A 121 -6.01 -12.26 7.86
CA THR A 121 -6.26 -12.39 9.31
C THR A 121 -4.93 -12.67 10.01
N MET A 122 -4.91 -12.67 11.34
CA MET A 122 -3.78 -13.18 12.12
C MET A 122 -4.24 -14.41 12.88
N GLU A 123 -3.60 -15.55 12.61
CA GLU A 123 -3.81 -16.79 13.36
C GLU A 123 -2.60 -17.07 14.24
N VAL A 124 -2.83 -17.42 15.51
CA VAL A 124 -1.79 -17.78 16.48
C VAL A 124 -2.11 -19.12 17.08
N GLU A 125 -1.23 -20.08 16.90
CA GLU A 125 -1.31 -21.38 17.53
C GLU A 125 -0.36 -21.47 18.73
N SER A 126 -0.87 -21.96 19.84
CA SER A 126 -0.11 -22.14 21.08
C SER A 126 -0.42 -23.46 21.76
N ASP A 127 0.52 -23.95 22.53
CA ASP A 127 0.35 -25.04 23.46
C ASP A 127 0.19 -24.50 24.90
N LEU A 128 -0.77 -25.05 25.63
CA LEU A 128 -1.02 -24.75 27.03
C LEU A 128 -0.71 -26.00 27.86
N PRO A 129 0.51 -26.13 28.38
CA PRO A 129 0.88 -27.29 29.21
C PRO A 129 0.06 -27.35 30.51
N THR A 130 -0.49 -28.52 30.78
CA THR A 130 -1.19 -28.83 32.05
C THR A 130 -0.62 -30.09 32.70
N ARG A 131 -1.07 -30.41 33.91
CA ARG A 131 -0.69 -31.68 34.57
C ARG A 131 -1.26 -32.93 33.88
N GLN A 132 -2.32 -32.76 33.08
CA GLN A 132 -2.99 -33.84 32.35
C GLN A 132 -2.45 -34.02 30.91
N GLY A 133 -1.68 -33.11 30.43
CA GLY A 133 -1.15 -33.06 29.07
C GLY A 133 -1.27 -31.64 28.46
N VAL A 134 -1.32 -31.55 27.15
CA VAL A 134 -1.36 -30.29 26.41
C VAL A 134 -2.78 -29.95 25.97
N ILE A 135 -3.18 -28.70 26.12
CA ILE A 135 -4.35 -28.10 25.48
C ILE A 135 -3.86 -27.23 24.34
N GLY A 136 -4.36 -27.45 23.13
CA GLY A 136 -4.12 -26.56 22.01
C GLY A 136 -4.96 -25.30 22.12
N LEU A 137 -4.37 -24.16 21.80
CA LEU A 137 -5.06 -22.89 21.70
C LEU A 137 -4.83 -22.31 20.30
N THR A 138 -5.92 -22.02 19.59
CA THR A 138 -5.90 -21.26 18.34
C THR A 138 -6.59 -19.92 18.56
N ARG A 139 -5.95 -18.82 18.17
CA ARG A 139 -6.54 -17.48 18.09
C ARG A 139 -6.66 -17.05 16.65
N ILE A 140 -7.79 -16.42 16.30
CA ILE A 140 -7.96 -15.75 14.99
C ILE A 140 -8.36 -14.31 15.29
N LEU A 141 -7.53 -13.38 14.87
CA LEU A 141 -7.65 -11.93 15.12
C LEU A 141 -7.92 -11.20 13.81
N PHE A 142 -8.96 -10.36 13.76
CA PHE A 142 -9.35 -9.66 12.54
C PHE A 142 -10.29 -8.47 12.82
N PRO A 143 -10.28 -7.40 12.00
CA PRO A 143 -11.30 -6.36 12.06
C PRO A 143 -12.58 -6.84 11.38
N SER A 144 -13.74 -6.44 11.92
CA SER A 144 -14.99 -6.57 11.16
C SER A 144 -14.92 -5.76 9.87
N THR A 145 -15.45 -6.29 8.79
CA THR A 145 -15.48 -5.59 7.50
C THR A 145 -16.45 -4.41 7.49
N THR A 146 -17.48 -4.39 8.34
CA THR A 146 -18.56 -3.40 8.30
C THR A 146 -18.91 -2.77 9.65
N GLN A 147 -18.54 -3.41 10.77
CA GLN A 147 -18.87 -2.95 12.12
C GLN A 147 -17.67 -2.20 12.75
N PRO A 148 -17.90 -1.28 13.71
CA PRO A 148 -16.83 -0.53 14.35
C PRO A 148 -16.09 -1.34 15.42
N MET A 149 -15.67 -2.57 15.08
CA MET A 149 -15.11 -3.52 16.05
C MET A 149 -13.94 -4.34 15.49
N PHE A 150 -13.03 -4.69 16.38
CA PHE A 150 -12.02 -5.72 16.21
C PHE A 150 -12.49 -7.00 16.89
N CYS A 151 -12.39 -8.11 16.20
CA CYS A 151 -12.93 -9.41 16.59
C CYS A 151 -11.81 -10.41 16.86
N GLU A 152 -12.03 -11.29 17.83
CA GLU A 152 -11.09 -12.31 18.25
C GLU A 152 -11.86 -13.61 18.52
N LYS A 153 -11.50 -14.68 17.83
CA LYS A 153 -11.99 -16.03 18.08
C LYS A 153 -10.90 -16.84 18.76
N TYR A 154 -11.27 -17.59 19.77
CA TYR A 154 -10.41 -18.48 20.53
C TYR A 154 -10.99 -19.88 20.49
N VAL A 155 -10.15 -20.90 20.24
CA VAL A 155 -10.51 -22.32 20.27
C VAL A 155 -9.55 -23.05 21.20
N LEU A 156 -10.08 -23.69 22.23
CA LEU A 156 -9.32 -24.58 23.11
C LEU A 156 -9.64 -26.03 22.72
N GLU A 157 -8.63 -26.81 22.40
CA GLU A 157 -8.75 -28.24 22.07
C GLU A 157 -8.00 -29.09 23.09
N ASN A 158 -8.68 -30.08 23.68
CA ASN A 158 -8.03 -31.00 24.58
C ASN A 158 -7.21 -32.05 23.81
N LYS A 159 -5.89 -31.83 23.72
CA LYS A 159 -4.94 -32.79 23.14
C LYS A 159 -4.35 -33.77 24.17
N ALA A 160 -4.77 -33.68 25.42
CA ALA A 160 -4.34 -34.60 26.49
C ALA A 160 -5.12 -35.91 26.45
N ASP A 161 -4.61 -36.95 27.15
CA ASP A 161 -5.24 -38.27 27.25
C ASP A 161 -6.40 -38.34 28.27
N LYS A 162 -6.62 -37.28 29.04
CA LYS A 162 -7.61 -37.19 30.09
C LYS A 162 -8.51 -35.97 29.90
N ALA A 163 -9.72 -36.06 30.46
CA ALA A 163 -10.62 -34.94 30.52
C ALA A 163 -10.01 -33.76 31.31
N VAL A 164 -10.26 -32.54 30.83
CA VAL A 164 -9.90 -31.30 31.50
C VAL A 164 -11.11 -30.42 31.70
N THR A 165 -11.16 -29.69 32.81
CA THR A 165 -12.22 -28.72 33.08
C THR A 165 -11.77 -27.37 32.54
N VAL A 166 -12.62 -26.73 31.75
CA VAL A 166 -12.44 -25.38 31.25
C VAL A 166 -13.52 -24.47 31.83
N GLU A 167 -13.09 -23.38 32.44
CA GLU A 167 -13.94 -22.32 32.93
C GLU A 167 -13.64 -21.03 32.19
N ILE A 168 -14.64 -20.41 31.57
CA ILE A 168 -14.56 -19.14 30.83
C ILE A 168 -15.54 -18.17 31.50
N ASN A 169 -15.00 -17.08 32.06
CA ASN A 169 -15.78 -16.06 32.75
C ASN A 169 -16.15 -14.93 31.79
N GLN A 170 -17.43 -14.56 31.75
CA GLN A 170 -17.88 -13.42 30.94
C GLN A 170 -17.31 -12.11 31.47
N VAL A 171 -16.90 -11.24 30.56
CA VAL A 171 -16.41 -9.90 30.87
C VAL A 171 -17.07 -8.88 29.93
N LYS A 172 -17.44 -7.73 30.49
CA LYS A 172 -17.82 -6.54 29.72
C LYS A 172 -17.29 -5.30 30.42
N ASN A 173 -16.28 -4.69 29.82
CA ASN A 173 -15.73 -3.41 30.28
C ASN A 173 -16.22 -2.30 29.34
N VAL A 174 -16.66 -1.18 29.90
CA VAL A 174 -17.08 0.00 29.15
C VAL A 174 -16.24 1.20 29.59
N ILE A 175 -15.55 1.80 28.64
CA ILE A 175 -14.79 3.04 28.84
C ILE A 175 -15.54 4.16 28.14
N THR A 176 -15.94 5.20 28.88
CA THR A 176 -16.59 6.38 28.33
C THR A 176 -15.59 7.53 28.27
N THR A 177 -15.46 8.16 27.10
CA THR A 177 -14.59 9.34 26.95
C THR A 177 -15.28 10.59 27.51
N ALA A 178 -14.48 11.59 27.89
CA ALA A 178 -15.00 12.89 28.31
C ALA A 178 -15.71 13.59 27.12
N ALA A 179 -16.89 14.14 27.36
CA ALA A 179 -17.73 14.71 26.28
C ALA A 179 -17.07 15.89 25.57
N GLU A 180 -16.31 16.69 26.29
CA GLU A 180 -15.55 17.84 25.77
C GLU A 180 -14.36 17.45 24.90
N LYS A 181 -14.00 16.17 24.84
CA LYS A 181 -12.93 15.60 23.99
C LYS A 181 -13.45 15.07 22.67
N GLY A 182 -14.73 14.94 22.48
CA GLY A 182 -15.33 14.41 21.26
C GLY A 182 -16.15 15.47 20.51
N VAL A 183 -15.99 15.52 19.19
CA VAL A 183 -16.81 16.40 18.32
C VAL A 183 -18.30 16.07 18.44
N ASN A 184 -18.64 14.80 18.63
CA ASN A 184 -20.02 14.34 18.84
C ASN A 184 -20.34 14.03 20.32
N GLY A 185 -19.64 14.65 21.28
CA GLY A 185 -19.77 14.35 22.69
C GLY A 185 -18.98 13.11 23.12
N SER A 186 -19.48 12.38 24.13
CA SER A 186 -18.82 11.19 24.65
C SER A 186 -18.86 10.04 23.65
N TYR A 187 -17.82 9.23 23.67
CA TYR A 187 -17.73 7.93 22.95
C TYR A 187 -17.62 6.82 23.97
N ARG A 188 -18.16 5.64 23.61
CA ARG A 188 -18.09 4.44 24.44
C ARG A 188 -17.23 3.40 23.75
N ILE A 189 -16.20 2.90 24.45
CA ILE A 189 -15.36 1.80 24.02
C ILE A 189 -15.75 0.59 24.83
N ILE A 190 -16.10 -0.50 24.17
CA ILE A 190 -16.56 -1.74 24.79
C ILE A 190 -15.53 -2.83 24.53
N GLN A 191 -15.09 -3.48 25.59
CA GLN A 191 -14.31 -4.72 25.54
C GLN A 191 -15.14 -5.82 26.17
N ALA A 192 -15.43 -6.87 25.44
CA ALA A 192 -16.25 -7.96 25.95
C ALA A 192 -15.68 -9.33 25.58
N LEU A 193 -15.86 -10.27 26.50
CA LEU A 193 -15.64 -11.70 26.31
C LEU A 193 -16.97 -12.43 26.44
N ASN A 194 -17.33 -13.16 25.38
CA ASN A 194 -18.57 -13.95 25.28
C ASN A 194 -18.23 -15.44 25.15
N GLY A 195 -19.20 -16.31 25.45
CA GLY A 195 -19.02 -17.75 25.44
C GLY A 195 -18.66 -18.31 26.83
N ALA A 196 -19.15 -17.61 27.88
CA ALA A 196 -18.98 -18.07 29.26
C ALA A 196 -19.48 -19.50 29.41
N THR A 197 -18.66 -20.36 29.99
CA THR A 197 -18.98 -21.77 30.20
C THR A 197 -18.14 -22.36 31.33
N TYR A 198 -18.70 -23.40 31.93
CA TYR A 198 -17.98 -24.34 32.78
C TYR A 198 -18.23 -25.75 32.25
N THR A 199 -17.23 -26.34 31.62
CA THR A 199 -17.39 -27.61 30.91
C THR A 199 -16.19 -28.53 31.10
N SER A 200 -16.42 -29.85 30.93
CA SER A 200 -15.37 -30.84 30.88
C SER A 200 -15.14 -31.27 29.43
N LEU A 201 -13.94 -30.98 28.90
CA LEU A 201 -13.53 -31.41 27.57
C LEU A 201 -12.88 -32.80 27.65
N GLN A 202 -13.47 -33.77 26.98
CA GLN A 202 -12.86 -35.09 26.78
C GLN A 202 -11.68 -34.98 25.79
N PRO A 203 -10.76 -35.96 25.74
CA PRO A 203 -9.71 -35.99 24.73
C PRO A 203 -10.25 -35.79 23.32
N GLY A 204 -9.64 -34.84 22.53
CA GLY A 204 -10.06 -34.47 21.19
C GLY A 204 -11.25 -33.51 21.09
N GLN A 205 -11.89 -33.17 22.19
CA GLN A 205 -12.99 -32.17 22.21
C GLN A 205 -12.45 -30.76 22.27
N SER A 206 -13.19 -29.79 21.69
CA SER A 206 -12.89 -28.38 21.71
C SER A 206 -14.04 -27.51 22.19
N VAL A 207 -13.73 -26.31 22.66
CA VAL A 207 -14.65 -25.25 23.00
C VAL A 207 -14.18 -23.93 22.43
N SER A 208 -15.11 -23.13 21.90
CA SER A 208 -14.81 -21.79 21.37
C SER A 208 -15.37 -20.71 22.30
N PHE A 209 -14.66 -19.61 22.38
CA PHE A 209 -15.11 -18.37 22.99
C PHE A 209 -14.62 -17.17 22.17
N TYR A 210 -15.15 -15.99 22.44
CA TYR A 210 -14.97 -14.84 21.57
C TYR A 210 -14.72 -13.60 22.39
N ALA A 211 -13.85 -12.73 21.89
CA ALA A 211 -13.65 -11.40 22.41
C ALA A 211 -13.82 -10.36 21.30
N TYR A 212 -14.19 -9.15 21.68
CA TYR A 212 -14.22 -8.03 20.76
C TYR A 212 -13.96 -6.70 21.46
N THR A 213 -13.47 -5.75 20.68
CA THR A 213 -13.31 -4.35 21.09
C THR A 213 -14.02 -3.45 20.09
N ALA A 214 -15.01 -2.67 20.55
CA ALA A 214 -15.86 -1.84 19.68
C ALA A 214 -15.94 -0.40 20.20
N GLY A 215 -16.19 0.56 19.30
CA GLY A 215 -16.36 1.97 19.63
C GLY A 215 -17.66 2.54 19.05
N TYR A 216 -18.41 3.31 19.88
CA TYR A 216 -19.70 3.87 19.53
C TYR A 216 -19.83 5.33 19.97
N LYS A 217 -20.65 6.10 19.25
CA LYS A 217 -21.14 7.39 19.75
C LYS A 217 -22.09 7.19 20.91
N GLN A 218 -22.20 8.17 21.79
CA GLN A 218 -23.18 8.13 22.88
C GLN A 218 -24.60 8.04 22.29
N GLY A 219 -25.38 7.07 22.77
CA GLY A 219 -26.76 6.82 22.31
C GLY A 219 -26.89 5.87 21.09
N GLU A 220 -25.81 5.51 20.44
CA GLU A 220 -25.85 4.43 19.45
C GLU A 220 -26.12 3.08 20.13
N SER A 221 -26.91 2.23 19.45
CA SER A 221 -27.18 0.88 19.94
C SER A 221 -25.93 0.00 19.86
N GLU A 222 -25.70 -0.77 20.91
CA GLU A 222 -24.65 -1.78 20.94
C GLU A 222 -25.20 -3.07 20.33
N GLU A 223 -24.50 -3.60 19.33
CA GLU A 223 -24.78 -4.92 18.80
C GLU A 223 -23.84 -5.95 19.43
N THR A 224 -24.39 -7.06 19.95
CA THR A 224 -23.58 -8.23 20.32
C THR A 224 -23.20 -8.94 19.02
N PRO A 225 -21.90 -8.98 18.66
CA PRO A 225 -21.49 -9.52 17.37
C PRO A 225 -21.60 -11.06 17.35
N ASP A 226 -22.02 -11.58 16.20
CA ASP A 226 -21.78 -12.96 15.81
C ASP A 226 -20.38 -13.03 15.17
N ILE A 227 -19.38 -13.39 15.97
CA ILE A 227 -17.96 -13.39 15.55
C ILE A 227 -17.70 -14.42 14.45
N GLU A 228 -18.39 -15.54 14.40
CA GLU A 228 -18.26 -16.51 13.31
C GLU A 228 -18.74 -15.93 11.97
N ARG A 229 -19.83 -15.20 12.01
CA ARG A 229 -20.34 -14.50 10.84
C ARG A 229 -19.39 -13.37 10.39
N GLU A 230 -18.83 -12.61 11.33
CA GLU A 230 -17.84 -11.57 11.01
C GLU A 230 -16.55 -12.16 10.42
N LEU A 231 -16.07 -13.31 10.96
CA LEU A 231 -14.94 -14.05 10.39
C LEU A 231 -15.23 -14.50 8.96
N SER A 232 -16.40 -15.08 8.73
CA SER A 232 -16.82 -15.50 7.39
C SER A 232 -16.86 -14.34 6.38
N LYS A 233 -17.33 -13.15 6.81
CA LYS A 233 -17.28 -11.94 5.97
C LYS A 233 -15.86 -11.48 5.68
N ARG A 234 -14.97 -11.52 6.69
CA ARG A 234 -13.56 -11.15 6.50
C ARG A 234 -12.87 -12.11 5.54
N GLN A 235 -13.07 -13.40 5.68
CA GLN A 235 -12.52 -14.41 4.77
C GLN A 235 -13.06 -14.24 3.34
N ALA A 236 -14.35 -13.98 3.18
CA ALA A 236 -14.94 -13.70 1.87
C ALA A 236 -14.34 -12.45 1.21
N PHE A 237 -14.11 -11.39 1.96
CA PHE A 237 -13.42 -10.17 1.49
C PHE A 237 -12.00 -10.48 1.01
N ILE A 238 -11.22 -11.24 1.77
CA ILE A 238 -9.86 -11.62 1.41
C ILE A 238 -9.86 -12.46 0.12
N GLN A 239 -10.74 -13.47 0.05
CA GLN A 239 -10.85 -14.33 -1.13
C GLN A 239 -11.31 -13.57 -2.37
N GLU A 240 -12.23 -12.60 -2.23
CA GLU A 240 -12.63 -11.72 -3.33
C GLU A 240 -11.42 -10.99 -3.91
N LEU A 241 -10.60 -10.35 -3.05
CA LEU A 241 -9.44 -9.60 -3.49
C LEU A 241 -8.34 -10.50 -4.08
N TRP A 242 -8.11 -11.66 -3.50
CA TRP A 242 -7.15 -12.62 -4.04
C TRP A 242 -7.58 -13.17 -5.39
N GLY A 243 -8.89 -13.33 -5.60
CA GLY A 243 -9.45 -13.79 -6.86
C GLY A 243 -9.56 -12.73 -7.96
N LYS A 244 -9.32 -11.44 -7.67
CA LYS A 244 -9.27 -10.33 -8.63
C LYS A 244 -7.83 -9.95 -8.91
N LEU A 245 -7.52 -9.52 -10.15
CA LEU A 245 -6.21 -9.05 -10.57
C LEU A 245 -5.09 -10.00 -10.10
N VAL A 246 -5.09 -11.22 -10.63
CA VAL A 246 -4.20 -12.29 -10.17
C VAL A 246 -2.88 -12.26 -10.93
N LEU A 247 -1.79 -12.06 -10.22
CA LEU A 247 -0.43 -12.13 -10.75
C LEU A 247 0.10 -13.56 -10.66
N ASN A 248 0.61 -14.08 -11.77
CA ASN A 248 1.36 -15.33 -11.80
C ASN A 248 2.72 -15.11 -12.47
N THR A 249 3.76 -15.24 -11.69
CA THR A 249 5.15 -15.25 -12.11
C THR A 249 5.87 -16.47 -11.55
N PRO A 250 7.06 -16.82 -12.02
CA PRO A 250 7.89 -17.86 -11.39
C PRO A 250 8.35 -17.52 -9.96
N ASP A 251 8.19 -16.27 -9.50
CA ASP A 251 8.59 -15.83 -8.18
C ASP A 251 7.40 -15.78 -7.21
N PRO A 252 7.27 -16.75 -6.28
CA PRO A 252 6.14 -16.80 -5.37
C PRO A 252 6.14 -15.67 -4.33
N VAL A 253 7.30 -15.07 -4.01
CA VAL A 253 7.40 -13.96 -3.07
C VAL A 253 6.73 -12.72 -3.66
N ILE A 254 7.03 -12.40 -4.92
CA ILE A 254 6.39 -11.28 -5.63
C ILE A 254 4.88 -11.51 -5.76
N ASN A 255 4.46 -12.74 -6.13
CA ASN A 255 3.04 -13.07 -6.26
C ASN A 255 2.30 -12.88 -4.93
N THR A 256 2.87 -13.34 -3.82
CA THR A 256 2.28 -13.23 -2.48
C THR A 256 2.28 -11.79 -1.97
N MET A 257 3.39 -11.04 -2.14
CA MET A 257 3.46 -9.63 -1.76
C MET A 257 2.41 -8.80 -2.52
N PHE A 258 2.21 -9.09 -3.82
CA PHE A 258 1.15 -8.45 -4.60
C PHE A 258 -0.26 -8.74 -4.05
N ALA A 259 -0.51 -9.99 -3.63
CA ALA A 259 -1.78 -10.38 -3.02
C ALA A 259 -2.02 -9.64 -1.69
N PHE A 260 -1.01 -9.51 -0.83
CA PHE A 260 -1.08 -8.73 0.40
C PHE A 260 -1.28 -7.24 0.14
N ALA A 261 -0.56 -6.66 -0.81
CA ALA A 261 -0.69 -5.25 -1.18
C ALA A 261 -2.11 -4.89 -1.65
N LYS A 262 -2.79 -5.79 -2.37
CA LYS A 262 -4.21 -5.61 -2.75
C LYS A 262 -5.12 -5.54 -1.53
N ILE A 263 -4.91 -6.40 -0.53
CA ILE A 263 -5.69 -6.39 0.71
C ILE A 263 -5.49 -5.05 1.42
N ARG A 264 -4.24 -4.66 1.68
CA ARG A 264 -3.93 -3.44 2.44
C ARG A 264 -4.51 -2.19 1.76
N GLY A 265 -4.35 -2.06 0.45
CA GLY A 265 -4.93 -0.95 -0.32
C GLY A 265 -6.46 -0.91 -0.28
N ALA A 266 -7.12 -2.07 -0.34
CA ALA A 266 -8.58 -2.16 -0.38
C ALA A 266 -9.26 -2.07 0.99
N GLU A 267 -8.61 -2.48 2.08
CA GLU A 267 -9.23 -2.47 3.42
C GLU A 267 -9.22 -1.10 4.09
N SER A 268 -8.36 -0.17 3.66
CA SER A 268 -8.23 1.17 4.24
C SER A 268 -9.23 2.18 3.65
N ILE A 269 -10.42 1.71 3.33
CA ILE A 269 -11.54 2.53 2.85
C ILE A 269 -12.55 2.64 3.99
N TYR A 270 -12.91 3.88 4.35
CA TYR A 270 -13.78 4.17 5.48
C TYR A 270 -15.11 4.75 5.03
N ASP A 271 -16.18 4.36 5.75
CA ASP A 271 -17.53 4.90 5.59
C ASP A 271 -17.64 6.21 6.37
N THR A 272 -17.44 7.33 5.69
CA THR A 272 -17.34 8.68 6.27
C THR A 272 -18.62 9.48 6.03
N ALA A 273 -18.78 10.62 6.71
CA ALA A 273 -19.88 11.55 6.45
C ALA A 273 -19.86 12.09 5.01
N CYS A 274 -18.70 12.09 4.36
CA CYS A 274 -18.54 12.47 2.95
C CYS A 274 -18.64 11.29 1.98
N GLY A 275 -19.09 10.11 2.43
CA GLY A 275 -19.14 8.87 1.65
C GLY A 275 -17.88 8.00 1.83
N LEU A 276 -17.72 6.98 0.99
CA LEU A 276 -16.53 6.12 1.04
C LEU A 276 -15.28 6.91 0.65
N LEU A 277 -14.26 6.89 1.50
CA LEU A 277 -12.98 7.54 1.27
C LEU A 277 -11.84 6.64 1.74
N HIS A 278 -10.79 6.56 0.94
CA HIS A 278 -9.56 5.87 1.31
C HIS A 278 -8.74 6.75 2.26
N GLY A 279 -8.46 6.25 3.46
CA GLY A 279 -7.56 6.90 4.42
C GLY A 279 -6.19 6.23 4.41
N PRO A 280 -5.09 6.97 4.63
CA PRO A 280 -3.74 6.39 4.58
C PRO A 280 -3.47 5.39 5.70
N GLY A 281 -4.04 5.56 6.89
CA GLY A 281 -3.81 4.69 8.04
C GLY A 281 -2.67 5.16 8.93
N GLY A 282 -1.90 4.22 9.50
CA GLY A 282 -0.67 4.50 10.24
C GLY A 282 -0.83 5.11 11.62
N GLU A 283 -1.96 4.89 12.31
CA GLU A 283 -2.27 5.42 13.65
C GLU A 283 -2.38 6.95 13.77
N SER A 284 -2.38 7.70 12.64
CA SER A 284 -2.38 9.18 12.72
C SER A 284 -3.27 9.88 11.72
N TYR A 285 -3.50 9.30 10.53
CA TYR A 285 -4.02 10.03 9.38
C TYR A 285 -5.42 9.59 8.92
N TYR A 286 -6.14 8.81 9.70
CA TYR A 286 -7.41 8.18 9.31
C TYR A 286 -8.55 9.15 9.05
N ALA A 287 -8.47 10.34 9.66
CA ALA A 287 -9.50 11.36 9.51
C ALA A 287 -9.41 12.13 8.20
N ALA A 288 -8.34 11.96 7.45
CA ALA A 288 -8.01 12.77 6.29
C ALA A 288 -7.87 11.96 5.02
N ILE A 289 -8.07 12.64 3.89
CA ILE A 289 -7.57 12.23 2.58
C ILE A 289 -6.46 13.20 2.16
N TRP A 290 -5.41 12.67 1.53
CA TRP A 290 -4.25 13.44 1.08
C TRP A 290 -4.17 13.40 -0.45
N ALA A 291 -3.86 14.55 -1.08
CA ALA A 291 -3.86 14.66 -2.53
C ALA A 291 -2.89 13.66 -3.20
N ASN A 292 -1.66 13.56 -2.70
CA ASN A 292 -0.66 12.62 -3.19
C ASN A 292 -1.08 11.15 -3.00
N ASP A 293 -1.51 10.77 -1.79
CA ASP A 293 -1.94 9.39 -1.49
C ASP A 293 -3.07 8.93 -2.43
N GLN A 294 -4.04 9.81 -2.67
CA GLN A 294 -5.15 9.55 -3.58
C GLN A 294 -4.70 9.52 -5.03
N ALA A 295 -4.11 10.60 -5.52
CA ALA A 295 -3.90 10.83 -6.93
C ALA A 295 -2.68 10.10 -7.50
N GLU A 296 -1.60 10.02 -6.75
CA GLU A 296 -0.36 9.42 -7.24
C GLU A 296 -0.24 7.94 -6.95
N TYR A 297 -0.85 7.45 -5.85
CA TYR A 297 -0.57 6.10 -5.36
C TYR A 297 -1.73 5.15 -5.55
N ILE A 298 -2.87 5.38 -4.87
CA ILE A 298 -3.90 4.34 -4.76
C ILE A 298 -5.01 4.43 -5.81
N ASN A 299 -5.52 5.63 -6.13
CA ASN A 299 -6.71 5.75 -6.96
C ASN A 299 -6.52 5.22 -8.38
N PRO A 300 -5.38 5.45 -9.09
CA PRO A 300 -5.14 4.86 -10.40
C PRO A 300 -5.00 3.33 -10.38
N PHE A 301 -4.82 2.71 -9.22
CA PHE A 301 -4.77 1.26 -9.07
C PHE A 301 -6.16 0.61 -8.99
N PHE A 302 -7.13 1.24 -8.35
CA PHE A 302 -8.44 0.64 -8.11
C PHE A 302 -9.20 0.16 -9.36
N PRO A 303 -9.14 0.84 -10.52
CA PRO A 303 -9.73 0.31 -11.75
C PRO A 303 -9.19 -1.07 -12.13
N PHE A 304 -7.88 -1.29 -12.02
CA PHE A 304 -7.27 -2.59 -12.35
C PHE A 304 -7.74 -3.70 -11.42
N LEU A 305 -7.87 -3.41 -10.13
CA LEU A 305 -8.39 -4.35 -9.14
C LEU A 305 -9.88 -4.65 -9.33
N GLY A 306 -10.66 -3.66 -9.83
CA GLY A 306 -12.10 -3.80 -9.98
C GLY A 306 -12.85 -4.00 -8.66
N TYR A 307 -12.35 -3.42 -7.58
CA TYR A 307 -13.03 -3.40 -6.29
C TYR A 307 -13.98 -2.21 -6.23
N ASP A 308 -15.28 -2.46 -6.18
CA ASP A 308 -16.31 -1.41 -6.31
C ASP A 308 -16.16 -0.29 -5.28
N LYS A 309 -15.91 -0.64 -4.01
CA LYS A 309 -15.69 0.39 -2.97
C LYS A 309 -14.41 1.18 -3.20
N GLY A 310 -13.37 0.56 -3.78
CA GLY A 310 -12.15 1.25 -4.20
C GLY A 310 -12.45 2.30 -5.27
N ASN A 311 -13.17 1.92 -6.32
CA ASN A 311 -13.56 2.85 -7.38
C ASN A 311 -14.48 3.96 -6.87
N GLN A 312 -15.45 3.64 -6.00
CA GLN A 312 -16.32 4.65 -5.39
C GLN A 312 -15.51 5.63 -4.53
N SER A 313 -14.58 5.14 -3.72
CA SER A 313 -13.73 6.00 -2.89
C SER A 313 -12.81 6.89 -3.72
N ALA A 314 -12.26 6.37 -4.82
CA ALA A 314 -11.41 7.14 -5.72
C ALA A 314 -12.16 8.28 -6.40
N LEU A 315 -13.32 7.99 -6.99
CA LEU A 315 -14.18 9.02 -7.59
C LEU A 315 -14.56 10.07 -6.55
N ASN A 316 -15.02 9.62 -5.37
CA ASN A 316 -15.45 10.52 -4.30
C ASN A 316 -14.28 11.40 -3.81
N ALA A 317 -13.08 10.86 -3.64
CA ALA A 317 -11.91 11.64 -3.23
C ALA A 317 -11.65 12.81 -4.19
N TYR A 318 -11.65 12.58 -5.50
CA TYR A 318 -11.50 13.65 -6.48
C TYR A 318 -12.63 14.67 -6.41
N LEU A 319 -13.88 14.23 -6.23
CA LEU A 319 -15.03 15.14 -6.07
C LEU A 319 -14.95 15.97 -4.79
N GLN A 320 -14.37 15.43 -3.70
CA GLN A 320 -14.10 16.21 -2.49
C GLN A 320 -13.04 17.31 -2.75
N PHE A 321 -11.98 17.04 -3.49
CA PHE A 321 -11.01 18.06 -3.89
C PHE A 321 -11.63 19.10 -4.83
N ALA A 322 -12.54 18.69 -5.74
CA ALA A 322 -13.23 19.60 -6.66
C ALA A 322 -14.04 20.70 -5.94
N ARG A 323 -14.47 20.48 -4.69
CA ARG A 323 -15.17 21.50 -3.87
C ARG A 323 -14.34 22.75 -3.59
N PHE A 324 -13.02 22.66 -3.72
CA PHE A 324 -12.08 23.74 -3.44
C PHE A 324 -11.64 24.48 -4.70
N MET A 325 -12.12 24.11 -5.88
CA MET A 325 -11.92 24.91 -7.10
C MET A 325 -12.48 26.31 -6.89
N ASN A 326 -11.76 27.32 -7.35
CA ASN A 326 -12.14 28.71 -7.17
C ASN A 326 -11.76 29.54 -8.41
N ASP A 327 -12.43 30.68 -8.61
CA ASP A 327 -12.23 31.55 -9.78
C ASP A 327 -10.88 32.29 -9.76
N ALA A 328 -10.28 32.45 -8.57
CA ALA A 328 -8.99 33.10 -8.40
C ALA A 328 -7.81 32.17 -8.72
N TYR A 329 -8.06 30.86 -8.88
CA TYR A 329 -7.03 29.84 -9.04
C TYR A 329 -6.03 29.85 -7.87
N GLU A 330 -6.55 29.92 -6.63
CA GLU A 330 -5.76 29.68 -5.42
C GLU A 330 -5.50 28.18 -5.24
N PRO A 331 -4.41 27.79 -4.56
CA PRO A 331 -4.03 26.39 -4.37
C PRO A 331 -5.15 25.52 -3.79
N LEU A 332 -5.28 24.30 -4.27
CA LEU A 332 -6.08 23.28 -3.62
C LEU A 332 -5.42 22.84 -2.30
N PRO A 333 -6.21 22.46 -1.27
CA PRO A 333 -5.64 21.95 -0.04
C PRO A 333 -4.91 20.64 -0.27
N SER A 334 -3.80 20.45 0.40
CA SER A 334 -3.02 19.19 0.35
C SER A 334 -3.72 18.02 1.04
N SER A 335 -4.52 18.32 2.05
CA SER A 335 -5.31 17.34 2.81
C SER A 335 -6.64 17.92 3.23
N ILE A 336 -7.67 17.05 3.22
CA ILE A 336 -9.05 17.37 3.57
C ILE A 336 -9.53 16.38 4.61
N ILE A 337 -10.25 16.87 5.63
CA ILE A 337 -10.94 16.03 6.60
C ILE A 337 -12.12 15.30 5.95
N ALA A 338 -12.22 13.99 6.15
CA ALA A 338 -13.26 13.15 5.57
C ALA A 338 -14.65 13.34 6.21
N GLU A 339 -14.73 13.98 7.38
CA GLU A 339 -15.95 14.18 8.16
C GLU A 339 -16.39 15.65 8.24
N GLY A 340 -15.83 16.52 7.40
CA GLY A 340 -16.14 17.95 7.49
C GLY A 340 -15.50 18.80 6.40
N THR A 341 -15.22 20.05 6.75
CA THR A 341 -14.67 21.07 5.84
C THR A 341 -13.25 21.50 6.18
N ASP A 342 -12.69 21.04 7.30
CA ASP A 342 -11.34 21.42 7.70
C ASP A 342 -10.31 20.85 6.71
N VAL A 343 -9.23 21.62 6.53
CA VAL A 343 -8.15 21.31 5.59
C VAL A 343 -6.80 21.46 6.28
N TRP A 344 -5.79 20.83 5.70
CA TRP A 344 -4.41 21.10 6.05
C TRP A 344 -3.69 21.76 4.87
N GLY A 345 -3.03 22.87 5.12
CA GLY A 345 -2.29 23.64 4.11
C GLY A 345 -0.93 24.13 4.62
N GLY A 346 -0.37 23.47 5.66
CA GLY A 346 0.82 23.96 6.37
C GLY A 346 2.11 24.00 5.55
N ALA A 347 2.22 23.29 4.43
CA ALA A 347 3.40 23.29 3.56
C ALA A 347 3.22 24.16 2.29
N GLY A 348 2.14 24.94 2.19
CA GLY A 348 1.80 25.71 0.99
C GLY A 348 1.37 24.83 -0.18
N ASP A 349 1.58 25.31 -1.42
CA ASP A 349 1.34 24.55 -2.65
C ASP A 349 2.45 23.52 -2.83
N ARG A 350 2.11 22.24 -2.70
CA ARG A 350 3.02 21.10 -2.90
C ARG A 350 3.04 20.58 -4.35
N GLY A 351 2.37 21.24 -5.27
CA GLY A 351 2.08 20.73 -6.60
C GLY A 351 0.80 19.88 -6.62
N ASP A 352 -0.09 20.03 -5.63
CA ASP A 352 -1.29 19.22 -5.43
C ASP A 352 -2.21 19.22 -6.67
N ALA A 353 -2.33 20.35 -7.38
CA ALA A 353 -3.10 20.40 -8.63
C ALA A 353 -2.49 19.52 -9.75
N ALA A 354 -1.16 19.46 -9.86
CA ALA A 354 -0.49 18.58 -10.82
C ALA A 354 -0.71 17.10 -10.46
N MET A 355 -0.62 16.75 -9.17
CA MET A 355 -0.91 15.40 -8.64
C MET A 355 -2.34 14.99 -8.97
N ILE A 356 -3.32 15.85 -8.66
CA ILE A 356 -4.75 15.60 -8.89
C ILE A 356 -5.04 15.46 -10.38
N ALA A 357 -4.53 16.35 -11.24
CA ALA A 357 -4.73 16.25 -12.69
C ALA A 357 -4.15 14.96 -13.25
N TYR A 358 -2.94 14.56 -12.81
CA TYR A 358 -2.28 13.31 -13.16
C TYR A 358 -3.13 12.10 -12.76
N GLY A 359 -3.51 12.01 -11.51
CA GLY A 359 -4.24 10.86 -10.98
C GLY A 359 -5.66 10.76 -11.52
N ALA A 360 -6.42 11.87 -11.55
CA ALA A 360 -7.80 11.88 -12.00
C ALA A 360 -7.94 11.54 -13.50
N SER A 361 -7.03 12.04 -14.35
CA SER A 361 -7.07 11.73 -15.78
C SER A 361 -6.69 10.28 -16.07
N ARG A 362 -5.72 9.70 -15.34
CA ARG A 362 -5.38 8.28 -15.44
C ARG A 362 -6.51 7.39 -14.93
N TYR A 363 -7.04 7.67 -13.74
CA TYR A 363 -8.18 6.95 -13.18
C TYR A 363 -9.35 6.91 -14.16
N ALA A 364 -9.74 8.07 -14.72
CA ALA A 364 -10.87 8.15 -15.65
C ALA A 364 -10.66 7.30 -16.92
N LEU A 365 -9.44 7.29 -17.47
CA LEU A 365 -9.11 6.45 -18.62
C LEU A 365 -9.11 4.95 -18.24
N GLU A 366 -8.48 4.59 -17.14
CA GLU A 366 -8.36 3.21 -16.65
C GLU A 366 -9.70 2.66 -16.21
N ARG A 367 -10.58 3.49 -15.65
CA ARG A 367 -11.94 3.12 -15.30
C ARG A 367 -12.79 2.83 -16.53
N GLY A 368 -12.57 3.57 -17.62
CA GLY A 368 -13.29 3.39 -18.89
C GLY A 368 -14.77 3.73 -18.81
N SER A 369 -15.18 4.53 -17.80
CA SER A 369 -16.55 5.03 -17.62
C SER A 369 -16.64 6.46 -18.15
N LYS A 370 -17.46 6.66 -19.18
CA LYS A 370 -17.70 7.99 -19.73
C LYS A 370 -18.38 8.92 -18.71
N GLU A 371 -19.31 8.38 -17.94
CA GLU A 371 -20.05 9.12 -16.92
C GLU A 371 -19.14 9.65 -15.81
N GLU A 372 -18.30 8.79 -15.23
CA GLU A 372 -17.31 9.19 -14.21
C GLU A 372 -16.30 10.20 -14.79
N ALA A 373 -15.86 9.99 -16.02
CA ALA A 373 -14.94 10.89 -16.71
C ALA A 373 -15.54 12.28 -16.95
N GLU A 374 -16.83 12.37 -17.30
CA GLU A 374 -17.55 13.65 -17.44
C GLU A 374 -17.66 14.38 -16.10
N GLN A 375 -17.85 13.67 -15.00
CA GLN A 375 -17.85 14.26 -13.65
C GLN A 375 -16.46 14.80 -13.23
N LEU A 376 -15.38 14.12 -13.63
CA LEU A 376 -14.01 14.49 -13.27
C LEU A 376 -13.41 15.56 -14.19
N TRP A 377 -13.92 15.70 -15.40
CA TRP A 377 -13.34 16.63 -16.38
C TRP A 377 -13.22 18.07 -15.89
N PRO A 378 -14.22 18.68 -15.21
CA PRO A 378 -14.08 20.05 -14.69
C PRO A 378 -12.90 20.21 -13.72
N LEU A 379 -12.67 19.24 -12.84
CA LEU A 379 -11.53 19.25 -11.92
C LEU A 379 -10.20 19.13 -12.68
N ILE A 380 -10.13 18.18 -13.63
CA ILE A 380 -8.93 17.98 -14.45
C ILE A 380 -8.59 19.27 -15.21
N GLU A 381 -9.58 19.88 -15.87
CA GLU A 381 -9.40 21.10 -16.64
C GLU A 381 -8.96 22.28 -15.74
N TRP A 382 -9.58 22.44 -14.57
CA TRP A 382 -9.19 23.44 -13.59
C TRP A 382 -7.75 23.25 -13.10
N CYS A 383 -7.37 22.04 -12.76
CA CYS A 383 -6.00 21.73 -12.30
C CYS A 383 -4.96 21.96 -13.41
N LEU A 384 -5.27 21.62 -14.65
CA LEU A 384 -4.39 21.89 -15.80
C LEU A 384 -4.22 23.38 -16.04
N GLU A 385 -5.29 24.17 -15.93
CA GLU A 385 -5.22 25.62 -16.05
C GLU A 385 -4.46 26.25 -14.87
N TYR A 386 -4.69 25.76 -13.63
CA TYR A 386 -3.90 26.17 -12.46
C TYR A 386 -2.41 25.98 -12.69
N CYS A 387 -1.98 24.77 -13.09
CA CYS A 387 -0.57 24.50 -13.37
C CYS A 387 -0.04 25.37 -14.52
N HIS A 388 -0.85 25.62 -15.55
CA HIS A 388 -0.47 26.51 -16.64
C HIS A 388 -0.16 27.93 -16.16
N ARG A 389 -0.95 28.47 -15.26
CA ARG A 389 -0.75 29.79 -14.65
C ARG A 389 0.48 29.86 -13.74
N LYS A 390 0.89 28.71 -13.18
CA LYS A 390 2.09 28.57 -12.35
C LYS A 390 3.37 28.31 -13.17
N VAL A 391 3.29 28.23 -14.51
CA VAL A 391 4.48 28.08 -15.34
C VAL A 391 5.32 29.38 -15.25
N ASN A 392 6.54 29.24 -14.77
CA ASN A 392 7.48 30.35 -14.58
C ASN A 392 8.20 30.76 -15.90
N ALA A 393 9.08 31.75 -15.85
CA ALA A 393 9.83 32.25 -17.00
C ALA A 393 10.75 31.19 -17.65
N ASP A 394 11.18 30.17 -16.91
CA ASP A 394 11.96 29.05 -17.40
C ASP A 394 11.07 27.95 -18.04
N GLY A 395 9.76 28.12 -17.98
CA GLY A 395 8.77 27.21 -18.60
C GLY A 395 8.50 25.93 -17.84
N VAL A 396 8.77 25.89 -16.52
CA VAL A 396 8.47 24.81 -15.59
C VAL A 396 7.47 25.28 -14.52
N VAL A 397 6.78 24.34 -13.84
CA VAL A 397 5.72 24.68 -12.90
C VAL A 397 6.31 25.06 -11.54
N ALA A 398 5.96 26.24 -11.05
CA ALA A 398 6.31 26.69 -9.71
C ALA A 398 5.43 26.06 -8.63
N SER A 399 5.99 25.79 -7.47
CA SER A 399 5.32 25.32 -6.26
C SER A 399 6.10 25.75 -5.01
N ASP A 400 5.44 25.82 -3.85
CA ASP A 400 6.09 26.26 -2.61
C ASP A 400 6.91 25.13 -1.97
N SER A 401 6.48 23.89 -2.15
CA SER A 401 7.12 22.70 -1.62
C SER A 401 6.80 21.46 -2.49
N ASP A 402 7.00 20.28 -1.97
CA ASP A 402 6.62 18.99 -2.56
C ASP A 402 5.87 18.12 -1.53
N GLU A 403 5.57 16.87 -1.89
CA GLU A 403 4.89 15.93 -1.00
C GLU A 403 5.66 15.61 0.31
N LEU A 404 6.94 15.95 0.39
CA LEU A 404 7.75 15.81 1.60
C LEU A 404 7.55 16.99 2.58
N GLU A 405 6.68 17.95 2.25
CA GLU A 405 6.16 18.95 3.17
C GLU A 405 7.23 19.83 3.83
N GLY A 406 8.27 20.17 3.06
CA GLY A 406 9.38 21.00 3.55
C GLY A 406 10.43 20.28 4.40
N ARG A 407 10.32 18.97 4.58
CA ARG A 407 11.38 18.16 5.26
C ARG A 407 12.71 18.21 4.52
N PHE A 408 12.65 18.36 3.21
CA PHE A 408 13.81 18.56 2.33
C PHE A 408 13.54 19.76 1.42
N PRO A 409 14.56 20.51 1.01
CA PRO A 409 14.39 21.62 0.07
C PRO A 409 13.76 21.16 -1.25
N ALA A 410 12.79 21.93 -1.77
CA ALA A 410 12.11 21.67 -3.03
C ALA A 410 12.33 22.78 -4.10
N GLY A 411 12.92 23.91 -3.70
CA GLY A 411 13.11 25.08 -4.57
C GLY A 411 11.78 25.76 -4.93
N ASP A 412 11.84 26.76 -5.81
CA ASP A 412 10.66 27.48 -6.32
C ASP A 412 9.92 26.70 -7.43
N ALA A 413 10.54 25.68 -7.97
CA ALA A 413 9.97 24.72 -8.93
C ALA A 413 10.74 23.41 -8.80
N ASN A 414 10.01 22.29 -8.77
CA ASN A 414 10.62 20.97 -8.62
C ASN A 414 10.28 20.00 -9.76
N LEU A 415 11.13 19.01 -9.90
CA LEU A 415 11.06 18.00 -10.96
C LEU A 415 9.77 17.18 -10.91
N CYS A 416 9.28 16.85 -9.70
CA CYS A 416 8.07 16.05 -9.49
C CYS A 416 6.85 16.78 -10.07
N THR A 417 6.55 18.00 -9.60
CA THR A 417 5.39 18.79 -10.02
C THR A 417 5.36 18.97 -11.54
N SER A 418 6.50 19.33 -12.16
CA SER A 418 6.57 19.53 -13.61
C SER A 418 6.39 18.22 -14.40
N SER A 419 6.92 17.09 -13.90
CA SER A 419 6.77 15.78 -14.54
C SER A 419 5.34 15.25 -14.47
N LEU A 420 4.67 15.42 -13.33
CA LEU A 420 3.26 15.02 -13.17
C LEU A 420 2.34 15.87 -14.05
N TYR A 421 2.56 17.18 -14.12
CA TYR A 421 1.80 18.06 -15.02
C TYR A 421 1.99 17.65 -16.50
N TYR A 422 3.22 17.30 -16.91
CA TYR A 422 3.48 16.77 -18.25
C TYR A 422 2.62 15.55 -18.58
N ASP A 423 2.55 14.58 -17.70
CA ASP A 423 1.75 13.36 -17.92
C ASP A 423 0.26 13.64 -17.87
N ALA A 424 -0.18 14.55 -16.99
CA ALA A 424 -1.57 14.98 -16.90
C ALA A 424 -2.06 15.60 -18.23
N LEU A 425 -1.25 16.47 -18.85
CA LEU A 425 -1.55 17.04 -20.17
C LEU A 425 -1.72 15.96 -21.25
N ASN A 426 -0.81 14.97 -21.28
CA ASN A 426 -0.90 13.86 -22.25
C ASN A 426 -2.13 12.99 -22.01
N SER A 427 -2.43 12.66 -20.75
CA SER A 427 -3.60 11.87 -20.37
C SER A 427 -4.89 12.63 -20.67
N ALA A 428 -4.94 13.94 -20.43
CA ALA A 428 -6.08 14.79 -20.76
C ALA A 428 -6.34 14.86 -22.28
N VAL A 429 -5.30 14.77 -23.12
CA VAL A 429 -5.50 14.68 -24.58
C VAL A 429 -6.23 13.39 -24.97
N TYR A 430 -5.87 12.25 -24.37
CA TYR A 430 -6.55 10.98 -24.60
C TYR A 430 -8.00 11.04 -24.08
N LEU A 431 -8.16 11.46 -22.83
CA LEU A 431 -9.47 11.56 -22.18
C LEU A 431 -10.39 12.54 -22.90
N GLY A 432 -9.89 13.70 -23.31
CA GLY A 432 -10.66 14.71 -24.03
C GLY A 432 -11.14 14.23 -25.42
N LYS A 433 -10.38 13.36 -26.10
CA LYS A 433 -10.83 12.70 -27.33
C LYS A 433 -12.03 11.79 -27.06
N GLU A 434 -11.99 10.98 -26.01
CA GLU A 434 -13.10 10.10 -25.60
C GLU A 434 -14.35 10.92 -25.23
N LEU A 435 -14.17 12.05 -24.54
CA LEU A 435 -15.22 12.99 -24.16
C LEU A 435 -15.65 13.95 -25.28
N LYS A 436 -15.05 13.86 -26.47
CA LYS A 436 -15.31 14.73 -27.63
C LYS A 436 -15.15 16.22 -27.33
N LYS A 437 -14.13 16.57 -26.53
CA LYS A 437 -13.80 17.96 -26.25
C LYS A 437 -13.23 18.68 -27.49
N GLU A 438 -13.23 20.01 -27.47
CA GLU A 438 -12.81 20.82 -28.62
C GLU A 438 -11.38 20.47 -29.09
N SER A 439 -11.22 20.23 -30.37
CA SER A 439 -9.92 19.91 -30.97
C SER A 439 -8.87 21.00 -30.75
N LYS A 440 -9.26 22.27 -30.62
CA LYS A 440 -8.37 23.40 -30.31
C LYS A 440 -7.76 23.24 -28.92
N LEU A 441 -8.58 22.93 -27.91
CA LEU A 441 -8.15 22.69 -26.53
C LEU A 441 -7.17 21.52 -26.46
N LEU A 442 -7.48 20.38 -27.10
CA LEU A 442 -6.62 19.21 -27.10
C LEU A 442 -5.27 19.46 -27.80
N LYS A 443 -5.26 20.25 -28.87
CA LYS A 443 -4.01 20.68 -29.52
C LYS A 443 -3.20 21.62 -28.62
N GLN A 444 -3.84 22.47 -27.83
CA GLN A 444 -3.20 23.31 -26.84
C GLN A 444 -2.50 22.46 -25.78
N TYR A 445 -3.20 21.50 -25.16
CA TYR A 445 -2.60 20.59 -24.18
C TYR A 445 -1.41 19.81 -24.76
N ALA A 446 -1.54 19.27 -25.97
CA ALA A 446 -0.42 18.57 -26.64
C ALA A 446 0.78 19.49 -26.89
N SER A 447 0.55 20.75 -27.24
CA SER A 447 1.62 21.75 -27.41
C SER A 447 2.29 22.12 -26.09
N GLN A 448 1.49 22.31 -25.03
CA GLN A 448 2.00 22.58 -23.69
C GLN A 448 2.85 21.40 -23.18
N ALA A 449 2.39 20.16 -23.32
CA ALA A 449 3.15 18.97 -22.97
C ALA A 449 4.50 18.90 -23.70
N LYS A 450 4.50 19.15 -25.01
CA LYS A 450 5.73 19.15 -25.82
C LYS A 450 6.73 20.22 -25.34
N SER A 451 6.25 21.43 -25.06
CA SER A 451 7.11 22.53 -24.58
C SER A 451 7.63 22.24 -23.18
N LEU A 452 6.75 21.77 -22.29
CA LEU A 452 7.13 21.44 -20.91
C LEU A 452 8.18 20.33 -20.86
N ARG A 453 8.07 19.29 -21.69
CA ARG A 453 9.11 18.25 -21.76
C ARG A 453 10.49 18.81 -22.10
N ALA A 454 10.57 19.69 -23.10
CA ALA A 454 11.81 20.33 -23.47
C ALA A 454 12.36 21.23 -22.34
N ASN A 455 11.47 21.91 -21.61
CA ASN A 455 11.84 22.76 -20.50
C ASN A 455 12.28 21.95 -19.27
N ILE A 456 11.67 20.80 -19.00
CA ILE A 456 12.12 19.86 -17.95
C ILE A 456 13.56 19.46 -18.19
N GLU A 457 13.91 19.04 -19.41
CA GLU A 457 15.28 18.67 -19.76
C GLU A 457 16.24 19.86 -19.60
N LYS A 458 15.84 21.03 -20.06
CA LYS A 458 16.67 22.25 -20.02
C LYS A 458 16.89 22.76 -18.59
N TYR A 459 15.87 22.70 -17.72
CA TYR A 459 15.90 23.29 -16.39
C TYR A 459 16.45 22.35 -15.33
N PHE A 460 16.04 21.08 -15.37
CA PHE A 460 16.41 20.09 -14.36
C PHE A 460 17.57 19.18 -14.80
N GLY A 461 17.85 19.05 -16.11
CA GLY A 461 18.97 18.26 -16.59
C GLY A 461 20.30 18.81 -16.09
N ALA A 462 21.06 18.04 -15.31
CA ALA A 462 22.30 18.48 -14.67
C ALA A 462 23.24 17.30 -14.39
N GLU A 463 24.49 17.63 -14.10
CA GLU A 463 25.38 16.72 -13.40
C GLU A 463 25.20 16.89 -11.88
N VAL A 464 24.82 15.83 -11.18
CA VAL A 464 24.68 15.82 -9.73
C VAL A 464 25.51 14.67 -9.15
N GLU A 465 26.47 14.98 -8.27
CA GLU A 465 27.41 14.03 -7.67
C GLU A 465 28.09 13.10 -8.70
N GLY A 466 28.41 13.64 -9.90
CA GLY A 466 29.10 12.90 -10.98
C GLY A 466 28.18 12.08 -11.90
N PHE A 467 26.87 12.17 -11.74
CA PHE A 467 25.88 11.53 -12.63
C PHE A 467 25.20 12.56 -13.53
N GLN A 468 25.16 12.31 -14.84
CA GLN A 468 24.43 13.14 -15.82
C GLN A 468 22.92 12.85 -15.75
N THR A 469 22.29 13.22 -14.64
CA THR A 469 20.89 12.98 -14.32
C THR A 469 20.09 14.27 -14.20
N TYR A 470 19.27 14.42 -13.20
CA TYR A 470 18.47 15.59 -12.90
C TYR A 470 18.85 16.18 -11.54
N GLN A 471 18.97 17.51 -11.46
CA GLN A 471 18.79 18.21 -10.20
C GLN A 471 17.30 18.25 -9.85
N TYR A 472 16.95 18.10 -8.58
CA TYR A 472 15.55 18.08 -8.18
C TYR A 472 14.87 19.45 -8.27
N TYR A 473 15.63 20.50 -7.98
CA TYR A 473 15.31 21.91 -8.19
C TYR A 473 16.56 22.65 -8.65
N LYS A 474 16.43 23.87 -9.19
CA LYS A 474 17.55 24.64 -9.71
C LYS A 474 18.61 24.92 -8.64
N GLY A 475 19.82 24.47 -8.86
CA GLY A 475 20.95 24.60 -7.93
C GLY A 475 21.03 23.48 -6.88
N ASN A 476 20.21 22.45 -6.97
CA ASN A 476 20.34 21.25 -6.14
C ASN A 476 21.54 20.42 -6.60
N ASP A 477 22.53 20.24 -5.74
CA ASP A 477 23.79 19.54 -5.98
C ASP A 477 23.90 18.18 -5.25
N VAL A 478 22.80 17.76 -4.59
CA VAL A 478 22.71 16.50 -3.83
C VAL A 478 21.70 15.58 -4.50
N LEU A 479 22.04 14.30 -4.66
CA LEU A 479 21.12 13.33 -5.25
C LEU A 479 19.85 13.16 -4.40
N ARG A 480 18.71 13.17 -5.07
CA ARG A 480 17.38 12.93 -4.52
C ARG A 480 16.76 11.69 -5.18
N SER A 481 16.05 10.87 -4.43
CA SER A 481 15.35 9.70 -5.00
C SER A 481 14.31 10.08 -6.05
N TRP A 482 13.71 11.28 -5.94
CA TRP A 482 12.68 11.78 -6.86
C TRP A 482 13.17 12.07 -8.29
N ILE A 483 14.47 11.94 -8.57
CA ILE A 483 14.96 11.90 -9.96
C ILE A 483 14.38 10.72 -10.76
N CYS A 484 13.75 9.75 -10.11
CA CYS A 484 13.03 8.65 -10.75
C CYS A 484 11.70 9.07 -11.40
N ILE A 485 11.07 10.18 -10.98
CA ILE A 485 9.74 10.57 -11.45
C ILE A 485 9.65 10.75 -12.97
N PRO A 486 10.60 11.40 -13.66
CA PRO A 486 10.60 11.45 -15.13
C PRO A 486 10.47 10.08 -15.78
N LEU A 487 11.12 9.04 -15.25
CA LEU A 487 11.03 7.68 -15.80
C LEU A 487 9.60 7.12 -15.74
N THR A 488 8.84 7.46 -14.70
CA THR A 488 7.45 6.98 -14.54
C THR A 488 6.46 7.60 -15.52
N VAL A 489 6.85 8.74 -16.13
CA VAL A 489 6.05 9.49 -17.11
C VAL A 489 6.64 9.45 -18.52
N ASN A 490 7.52 8.47 -18.79
CA ASN A 490 8.17 8.23 -20.08
C ASN A 490 9.10 9.37 -20.56
N ILE A 491 9.75 10.07 -19.67
CA ILE A 491 10.86 10.98 -19.96
C ILE A 491 12.16 10.19 -19.74
N PHE A 492 12.80 9.73 -20.83
CA PHE A 492 13.94 8.80 -20.80
C PHE A 492 15.25 9.44 -21.28
N ASP A 493 15.29 10.76 -21.41
CA ASP A 493 16.46 11.47 -21.99
C ASP A 493 17.75 11.21 -21.19
N ARG A 494 17.63 11.01 -19.86
CA ARG A 494 18.76 10.73 -18.94
C ARG A 494 18.66 9.39 -18.23
N LYS A 495 17.92 8.43 -18.81
CA LYS A 495 17.54 7.18 -18.10
C LYS A 495 18.74 6.40 -17.56
N ASP A 496 19.81 6.23 -18.35
CA ASP A 496 20.93 5.35 -17.99
C ASP A 496 21.67 5.86 -16.75
N GLU A 497 22.00 7.15 -16.72
CA GLU A 497 22.69 7.77 -15.60
C GLU A 497 21.74 7.96 -14.38
N THR A 498 20.45 8.22 -14.63
CA THR A 498 19.44 8.27 -13.55
C THR A 498 19.32 6.91 -12.84
N VAL A 499 19.24 5.81 -13.60
CA VAL A 499 19.21 4.46 -13.02
C VAL A 499 20.51 4.14 -12.28
N ARG A 500 21.67 4.55 -12.82
CA ARG A 500 22.95 4.38 -12.11
C ARG A 500 23.00 5.17 -10.81
N ALA A 501 22.49 6.40 -10.80
CA ALA A 501 22.43 7.25 -9.60
C ALA A 501 21.52 6.65 -8.52
N LEU A 502 20.31 6.21 -8.90
CA LEU A 502 19.34 5.61 -7.99
C LEU A 502 19.89 4.39 -7.25
N PHE A 503 20.57 3.50 -7.96
CA PHE A 503 21.13 2.28 -7.38
C PHE A 503 22.63 2.39 -7.03
N SER A 504 23.15 3.60 -6.93
CA SER A 504 24.49 3.84 -6.40
C SER A 504 24.49 3.75 -4.86
N PRO A 505 25.65 3.51 -4.22
CA PRO A 505 25.78 3.55 -2.77
C PRO A 505 25.42 4.90 -2.12
N ARG A 506 25.19 5.94 -2.94
CA ARG A 506 24.75 7.26 -2.46
C ARG A 506 23.27 7.29 -2.08
N LEU A 507 22.43 6.51 -2.77
CA LEU A 507 20.99 6.46 -2.54
C LEU A 507 20.50 5.08 -2.09
N TRP A 508 21.06 3.99 -2.63
CA TRP A 508 20.58 2.65 -2.31
C TRP A 508 21.17 2.13 -1.00
N THR A 509 20.30 1.61 -0.13
CA THR A 509 20.64 0.98 1.15
C THR A 509 19.97 -0.39 1.27
N GLU A 510 20.28 -1.13 2.34
CA GLU A 510 19.57 -2.36 2.69
C GLU A 510 18.06 -2.18 2.97
N ASN A 511 17.63 -0.94 3.25
CA ASN A 511 16.22 -0.58 3.49
C ASN A 511 15.51 0.01 2.26
N GLY A 512 16.19 0.11 1.12
CA GLY A 512 15.70 0.75 -0.09
C GLY A 512 16.37 2.10 -0.37
N LEU A 513 15.69 2.97 -1.12
CA LEU A 513 16.23 4.27 -1.51
C LEU A 513 16.11 5.31 -0.39
N LEU A 514 17.23 5.94 -0.05
CA LEU A 514 17.23 7.17 0.74
C LEU A 514 16.46 8.27 0.01
N THR A 515 15.75 9.09 0.75
CA THR A 515 15.06 10.25 0.22
C THR A 515 16.04 11.24 -0.42
N GLN A 516 17.17 11.45 0.24
CA GLN A 516 18.28 12.29 -0.22
C GLN A 516 19.61 11.65 0.16
N ALA A 517 20.61 11.74 -0.69
CA ALA A 517 21.96 11.27 -0.38
C ALA A 517 22.52 11.97 0.87
N GLY A 518 23.14 11.18 1.76
CA GLY A 518 23.68 11.68 3.02
C GLY A 518 22.64 11.89 4.12
N SER A 519 21.35 11.62 3.90
CA SER A 519 20.36 11.49 4.96
C SER A 519 20.31 10.06 5.51
N GLU A 520 19.59 9.88 6.62
CA GLU A 520 19.32 8.54 7.18
C GLU A 520 17.88 8.09 6.87
N THR A 521 17.07 8.98 6.28
CA THR A 521 15.64 8.73 6.05
C THR A 521 15.42 8.10 4.68
N PHE A 522 14.75 6.96 4.66
CA PHE A 522 14.19 6.38 3.45
C PHE A 522 12.66 6.35 3.55
N TRP A 523 12.01 6.37 2.38
CA TRP A 523 10.57 6.21 2.22
C TRP A 523 10.31 5.13 1.19
N ASP A 524 9.44 4.17 1.51
CA ASP A 524 9.13 3.09 0.56
C ASP A 524 8.59 3.64 -0.76
N ARG A 525 7.82 4.74 -0.74
CA ARG A 525 7.36 5.40 -1.96
C ARG A 525 8.50 5.77 -2.92
N SER A 526 9.66 6.18 -2.39
CA SER A 526 10.84 6.46 -3.21
C SER A 526 11.31 5.22 -3.98
N THR A 527 11.44 4.10 -3.28
CA THR A 527 11.83 2.81 -3.86
C THR A 527 10.78 2.31 -4.87
N LEU A 528 9.51 2.40 -4.51
CA LEU A 528 8.40 1.91 -5.34
C LEU A 528 8.23 2.74 -6.63
N TYR A 529 8.37 4.06 -6.54
CA TYR A 529 8.40 4.93 -7.72
C TYR A 529 9.60 4.61 -8.62
N ALA A 530 10.79 4.46 -8.04
CA ALA A 530 11.99 4.12 -8.79
C ALA A 530 11.83 2.80 -9.53
N LEU A 531 11.37 1.74 -8.86
CA LEU A 531 11.15 0.43 -9.49
C LEU A 531 10.15 0.51 -10.65
N ARG A 532 9.04 1.24 -10.49
CA ARG A 532 8.08 1.47 -11.56
C ARG A 532 8.73 2.17 -12.76
N GLY A 533 9.50 3.23 -12.51
CA GLY A 533 10.20 3.99 -13.55
C GLY A 533 11.31 3.19 -14.25
N VAL A 534 12.05 2.37 -13.49
CA VAL A 534 13.13 1.55 -14.01
C VAL A 534 12.61 0.43 -14.93
N TYR A 535 11.47 -0.19 -14.58
CA TYR A 535 10.76 -1.06 -15.52
C TYR A 535 10.30 -0.30 -16.76
N ALA A 536 9.66 0.87 -16.60
CA ALA A 536 9.13 1.65 -17.71
C ALA A 536 10.23 2.01 -18.73
N CYS A 537 11.43 2.41 -18.28
CA CYS A 537 12.54 2.76 -19.16
C CYS A 537 13.29 1.56 -19.77
N GLY A 538 12.92 0.32 -19.40
CA GLY A 538 13.43 -0.91 -20.03
C GLY A 538 14.57 -1.60 -19.30
N GLU A 539 14.96 -1.14 -18.12
CA GLU A 539 15.99 -1.77 -17.28
C GLU A 539 15.39 -2.93 -16.47
N THR A 540 14.82 -3.92 -17.19
CA THR A 540 14.01 -5.02 -16.65
C THR A 540 14.74 -5.85 -15.61
N GLU A 541 15.98 -6.27 -15.90
CA GLU A 541 16.75 -7.15 -15.02
C GLU A 541 17.05 -6.47 -13.69
N LYS A 542 17.50 -5.21 -13.77
CA LYS A 542 17.80 -4.41 -12.58
C LYS A 542 16.54 -4.16 -11.75
N ALA A 543 15.43 -3.76 -12.39
CA ALA A 543 14.17 -3.56 -11.69
C ALA A 543 13.68 -4.84 -11.00
N THR A 544 13.84 -6.01 -11.64
CA THR A 544 13.45 -7.30 -11.07
C THR A 544 14.32 -7.71 -9.90
N GLU A 545 15.64 -7.52 -9.99
CA GLU A 545 16.58 -7.79 -8.90
C GLU A 545 16.17 -7.03 -7.63
N TYR A 546 15.95 -5.72 -7.77
CA TYR A 546 15.57 -4.88 -6.63
C TYR A 546 14.12 -5.08 -6.17
N LEU A 547 13.20 -5.44 -7.07
CA LEU A 547 11.84 -5.81 -6.68
C LEU A 547 11.81 -7.11 -5.85
N LYS A 548 12.61 -8.12 -6.22
CA LYS A 548 12.77 -9.34 -5.43
C LYS A 548 13.34 -9.04 -4.05
N PHE A 549 14.39 -8.22 -4.00
CA PHE A 549 14.98 -7.79 -2.73
C PHE A 549 13.96 -7.09 -1.84
N TYR A 550 13.29 -6.07 -2.36
CA TYR A 550 12.26 -5.31 -1.65
C TYR A 550 11.12 -6.21 -1.16
N SER A 551 10.57 -7.04 -2.04
CA SER A 551 9.46 -7.94 -1.71
C SER A 551 9.86 -8.97 -0.64
N GLY A 552 11.08 -9.51 -0.72
CA GLY A 552 11.63 -10.41 0.29
C GLY A 552 11.73 -9.75 1.67
N GLN A 553 12.22 -8.51 1.72
CA GLN A 553 12.33 -7.75 2.98
C GLN A 553 10.97 -7.41 3.58
N ARG A 554 10.01 -6.94 2.77
CA ARG A 554 8.68 -6.52 3.26
C ARG A 554 7.74 -7.68 3.53
N LEU A 555 7.94 -8.85 2.92
CA LEU A 555 7.07 -10.01 3.11
C LEU A 555 7.63 -11.03 4.11
N LEU A 556 8.95 -11.23 4.13
CA LEU A 556 9.59 -12.33 4.87
C LEU A 556 10.66 -11.84 5.86
N GLY A 557 10.83 -10.54 6.01
CA GLY A 557 11.82 -9.93 6.91
C GLY A 557 11.35 -9.79 8.35
N GLU A 558 11.85 -8.77 9.03
CA GLU A 558 11.57 -8.53 10.44
C GLU A 558 10.28 -7.72 10.67
N HIS A 559 9.81 -7.00 9.66
CA HIS A 559 8.59 -6.20 9.70
C HIS A 559 7.75 -6.46 8.45
N VAL A 560 6.61 -7.09 8.63
CA VAL A 560 5.79 -7.69 7.57
C VAL A 560 4.28 -7.42 7.75
N PRO A 561 3.42 -7.61 6.74
CA PRO A 561 3.68 -8.06 5.37
C PRO A 561 3.55 -6.95 4.31
N TYR A 562 3.57 -5.69 4.69
CA TYR A 562 3.20 -4.58 3.83
C TYR A 562 4.34 -3.60 3.58
N ALA A 563 4.20 -2.77 2.55
CA ALA A 563 4.98 -1.56 2.38
C ALA A 563 4.81 -0.62 3.59
N ILE A 564 5.82 0.16 3.89
CA ILE A 564 5.83 1.11 5.02
C ILE A 564 5.89 2.56 4.53
N GLU A 565 5.55 3.51 5.41
CA GLU A 565 5.72 4.93 5.12
C GLU A 565 7.21 5.28 5.02
N ALA A 566 7.90 5.27 6.15
CA ALA A 566 9.27 5.76 6.28
C ALA A 566 10.01 5.13 7.46
N TRP A 567 11.34 5.25 7.46
CA TRP A 567 12.22 4.87 8.54
C TRP A 567 13.47 5.78 8.57
N PRO A 568 14.00 6.16 9.73
CA PRO A 568 13.47 5.98 11.09
C PRO A 568 12.24 6.84 11.39
N GLU A 569 11.94 7.83 10.57
CA GLU A 569 10.67 8.59 10.65
C GLU A 569 9.48 7.65 10.45
N GLY A 570 8.37 7.93 11.14
CA GLY A 570 7.14 7.17 10.96
C GLY A 570 7.07 5.80 11.62
N ASN A 571 8.13 5.29 12.25
CA ASN A 571 8.14 3.99 12.93
C ASN A 571 7.64 2.82 12.07
N GLN A 572 7.96 2.80 10.78
CA GLN A 572 7.58 1.74 9.83
C GLN A 572 6.04 1.53 9.76
N ARG A 573 5.25 2.60 9.78
CA ARG A 573 3.79 2.50 9.66
C ARG A 573 3.40 1.85 8.34
N HIS A 574 2.44 0.93 8.38
CA HIS A 574 1.86 0.31 7.19
C HIS A 574 0.83 1.23 6.52
N LEU A 575 1.27 2.29 5.86
CA LEU A 575 0.36 3.12 5.08
C LEU A 575 -0.14 2.36 3.84
N SER A 576 -1.43 2.49 3.57
CA SER A 576 -2.08 1.70 2.50
C SER A 576 -1.79 2.23 1.10
N ALA A 577 -1.46 3.51 0.96
CA ALA A 577 -1.14 4.13 -0.31
C ALA A 577 0.12 3.54 -0.96
N GLU A 578 1.14 3.23 -0.16
CA GLU A 578 2.36 2.55 -0.61
C GLU A 578 2.07 1.14 -1.14
N SER A 579 1.10 0.44 -0.56
CA SER A 579 0.66 -0.85 -1.09
C SER A 579 0.01 -0.71 -2.48
N GLY A 580 -0.77 0.36 -2.71
CA GLY A 580 -1.27 0.69 -4.05
C GLY A 580 -0.15 0.98 -5.04
N LEU A 581 0.87 1.72 -4.61
CA LEU A 581 2.03 2.02 -5.43
C LEU A 581 2.84 0.76 -5.78
N TYR A 582 3.00 -0.19 -4.83
CA TYR A 582 3.56 -1.51 -5.13
C TYR A 582 2.78 -2.24 -6.23
N CYS A 583 1.45 -2.23 -6.17
CA CYS A 583 0.62 -2.86 -7.19
C CYS A 583 0.83 -2.19 -8.58
N ARG A 584 1.07 -0.89 -8.63
CA ARG A 584 1.36 -0.16 -9.86
C ARG A 584 2.73 -0.50 -10.47
N ILE A 585 3.71 -0.96 -9.68
CA ILE A 585 4.96 -1.53 -10.25
C ILE A 585 4.62 -2.72 -11.15
N ILE A 586 3.66 -3.54 -10.75
CA ILE A 586 3.25 -4.71 -11.53
C ILE A 586 2.47 -4.27 -12.77
N THR A 587 1.38 -3.49 -12.60
CA THR A 587 0.50 -3.13 -13.73
C THR A 587 1.17 -2.19 -14.73
N GLU A 588 1.79 -1.10 -14.25
CA GLU A 588 2.38 -0.05 -15.10
C GLU A 588 3.87 -0.28 -15.40
N GLY A 589 4.60 -0.98 -14.51
CA GLY A 589 6.02 -1.29 -14.67
C GLY A 589 6.25 -2.61 -15.39
N LEU A 590 6.04 -3.74 -14.71
CA LEU A 590 6.34 -5.10 -15.20
C LEU A 590 5.50 -5.46 -16.44
N PHE A 591 4.18 -5.20 -16.42
CA PHE A 591 3.32 -5.39 -17.59
C PHE A 591 3.32 -4.18 -18.52
N GLY A 592 3.70 -3.00 -18.05
CA GLY A 592 3.83 -1.79 -18.85
C GLY A 592 2.50 -1.33 -19.46
N ILE A 593 1.39 -1.44 -18.71
CA ILE A 593 0.06 -1.02 -19.15
C ILE A 593 -0.05 0.50 -18.98
N ARG A 594 -0.35 1.21 -20.07
CA ARG A 594 -0.52 2.66 -20.08
C ARG A 594 -1.81 3.05 -20.82
N PRO A 595 -2.74 3.76 -20.19
CA PRO A 595 -4.03 4.09 -20.79
C PRO A 595 -3.90 5.04 -22.00
N THR A 596 -4.70 4.80 -23.06
CA THR A 596 -4.77 5.65 -24.26
C THR A 596 -6.20 5.93 -24.70
N GLY A 597 -7.18 5.41 -23.98
CA GLY A 597 -8.61 5.62 -24.22
C GLY A 597 -9.43 4.75 -23.29
N PHE A 598 -10.77 4.88 -23.32
CA PHE A 598 -11.67 4.12 -22.44
C PHE A 598 -11.62 2.60 -22.65
N LYS A 599 -11.24 2.16 -23.85
CA LYS A 599 -11.12 0.74 -24.22
C LYS A 599 -9.78 0.43 -24.88
N SER A 600 -8.74 1.24 -24.58
CA SER A 600 -7.45 1.05 -25.21
C SER A 600 -6.29 1.45 -24.33
N PHE A 601 -5.19 0.72 -24.46
CA PHE A 601 -3.92 0.97 -23.76
C PHE A 601 -2.73 0.54 -24.60
N VAL A 602 -1.58 1.07 -24.25
CA VAL A 602 -0.28 0.52 -24.69
C VAL A 602 0.16 -0.53 -23.69
N LEU A 603 0.62 -1.66 -24.18
CA LEU A 603 1.20 -2.76 -23.41
C LEU A 603 2.68 -2.89 -23.79
N THR A 604 3.57 -2.75 -22.82
CA THR A 604 5.03 -2.86 -23.02
C THR A 604 5.62 -3.85 -22.01
N PRO A 605 5.45 -5.16 -22.24
CA PRO A 605 5.83 -6.17 -21.24
C PRO A 605 7.33 -6.21 -21.00
N ARG A 606 7.70 -6.38 -19.73
CA ARG A 606 9.07 -6.43 -19.21
C ARG A 606 9.34 -7.81 -18.59
N LEU A 607 9.33 -8.87 -19.41
CA LEU A 607 9.58 -10.23 -18.94
C LEU A 607 11.08 -10.41 -18.64
N PRO A 608 11.50 -10.64 -17.37
CA PRO A 608 12.89 -10.88 -17.02
C PRO A 608 13.48 -12.09 -17.79
N ALA A 609 14.77 -12.06 -18.08
CA ALA A 609 15.43 -13.11 -18.87
C ALA A 609 15.33 -14.49 -18.23
N GLU A 610 15.35 -14.56 -16.91
CA GLU A 610 15.22 -15.80 -16.13
C GLU A 610 13.79 -16.37 -16.10
N TRP A 611 12.77 -15.58 -16.50
CA TRP A 611 11.38 -16.03 -16.50
C TRP A 611 10.95 -16.51 -17.90
N ASN A 612 10.33 -17.68 -17.94
CA ASN A 612 9.77 -18.22 -19.19
C ASN A 612 8.39 -17.65 -19.50
N GLN A 613 7.65 -17.22 -18.48
CA GLN A 613 6.31 -16.68 -18.61
C GLN A 613 5.91 -15.81 -17.42
N MET A 614 4.92 -14.97 -17.65
CA MET A 614 4.15 -14.26 -16.62
C MET A 614 2.73 -14.01 -17.10
N SER A 615 1.77 -13.90 -16.20
CA SER A 615 0.40 -13.49 -16.53
C SER A 615 -0.21 -12.59 -15.47
N LEU A 616 -1.12 -11.74 -15.92
CA LEU A 616 -1.96 -10.90 -15.09
C LEU A 616 -3.41 -11.15 -15.48
N ASN A 617 -4.12 -11.87 -14.62
CA ASN A 617 -5.43 -12.41 -14.95
C ASN A 617 -6.53 -11.64 -14.22
N ARG A 618 -7.72 -11.59 -14.83
CA ARG A 618 -8.90 -10.92 -14.28
C ARG A 618 -8.66 -9.44 -13.99
N VAL A 619 -7.97 -8.76 -14.90
CA VAL A 619 -7.79 -7.31 -14.89
C VAL A 619 -9.13 -6.65 -15.18
N GLN A 620 -9.60 -5.76 -14.32
CA GLN A 620 -10.94 -5.14 -14.45
C GLN A 620 -10.86 -3.65 -14.83
N ALA A 621 -10.02 -3.32 -15.78
CA ALA A 621 -9.81 -1.95 -16.24
C ALA A 621 -10.43 -1.72 -17.64
N PHE A 622 -10.48 -0.45 -18.05
CA PHE A 622 -10.94 -0.04 -19.39
C PHE A 622 -12.39 -0.49 -19.70
N GLY A 623 -13.25 -0.54 -18.68
CA GLY A 623 -14.62 -0.99 -18.80
C GLY A 623 -14.78 -2.45 -19.26
N SER A 624 -13.77 -3.28 -19.01
CA SER A 624 -13.73 -4.69 -19.45
C SER A 624 -13.01 -5.55 -18.41
N VAL A 625 -13.26 -6.86 -18.46
CA VAL A 625 -12.45 -7.87 -17.76
C VAL A 625 -11.59 -8.56 -18.81
N PHE A 626 -10.28 -8.66 -18.56
CA PHE A 626 -9.35 -9.27 -19.52
C PHE A 626 -8.15 -9.90 -18.81
N ASP A 627 -7.52 -10.80 -19.53
CA ASP A 627 -6.28 -11.49 -19.14
C ASP A 627 -5.14 -11.07 -20.05
N VAL A 628 -3.93 -11.00 -19.48
CA VAL A 628 -2.68 -10.77 -20.21
C VAL A 628 -1.74 -11.92 -19.92
N GLU A 629 -1.35 -12.67 -20.96
CA GLU A 629 -0.36 -13.72 -20.88
C GLU A 629 0.86 -13.38 -21.75
N ILE A 630 2.05 -13.57 -21.20
CA ILE A 630 3.33 -13.31 -21.85
C ILE A 630 4.23 -14.52 -21.68
N LYS A 631 4.71 -15.06 -22.80
CA LYS A 631 5.62 -16.21 -22.84
C LYS A 631 6.87 -15.89 -23.64
N ARG A 632 8.02 -16.35 -23.17
CA ARG A 632 9.28 -16.28 -23.93
C ARG A 632 9.29 -17.35 -25.03
N THR A 633 9.75 -16.96 -26.20
CA THR A 633 9.91 -17.85 -27.36
C THR A 633 11.26 -17.55 -28.02
N GLU A 634 11.69 -18.44 -28.94
CA GLU A 634 12.90 -18.21 -29.75
C GLU A 634 12.85 -16.90 -30.59
N LYS A 635 11.65 -16.37 -30.85
CA LYS A 635 11.43 -15.17 -31.66
C LYS A 635 11.17 -13.89 -30.83
N GLY A 636 11.33 -13.96 -29.51
CA GLY A 636 11.04 -12.88 -28.58
C GLY A 636 9.89 -13.24 -27.62
N LEU A 637 8.94 -12.34 -27.41
CA LEU A 637 7.81 -12.54 -26.51
C LEU A 637 6.54 -12.85 -27.30
N PHE A 638 5.85 -13.91 -26.92
CA PHE A 638 4.50 -14.20 -27.37
C PHE A 638 3.49 -13.60 -26.38
N VAL A 639 2.68 -12.68 -26.85
CA VAL A 639 1.72 -11.90 -26.04
C VAL A 639 0.32 -12.26 -26.45
N VAL A 640 -0.51 -12.62 -25.45
CA VAL A 640 -1.95 -12.83 -25.61
C VAL A 640 -2.66 -11.85 -24.67
N VAL A 641 -3.66 -11.14 -25.21
CA VAL A 641 -4.63 -10.35 -24.45
C VAL A 641 -6.01 -10.80 -24.86
N GLU A 642 -6.79 -11.28 -23.92
CA GLU A 642 -8.13 -11.81 -24.18
C GLU A 642 -9.16 -11.34 -23.14
N THR A 643 -10.38 -11.19 -23.58
CA THR A 643 -11.56 -11.03 -22.73
C THR A 643 -12.34 -12.33 -22.75
N ASP A 644 -13.37 -12.49 -21.91
CA ASP A 644 -14.22 -13.69 -21.92
C ASP A 644 -14.83 -13.97 -23.30
N ASP A 645 -15.05 -12.92 -24.11
CA ASP A 645 -15.73 -13.03 -25.41
C ASP A 645 -14.78 -13.18 -26.62
N LYS A 646 -13.53 -12.68 -26.53
CA LYS A 646 -12.62 -12.62 -27.69
C LYS A 646 -11.15 -12.47 -27.34
N ILE A 647 -10.30 -12.91 -28.27
CA ILE A 647 -8.87 -12.59 -28.27
C ILE A 647 -8.68 -11.19 -28.87
N CYS A 648 -8.25 -10.24 -28.04
CA CYS A 648 -7.98 -8.85 -28.44
C CYS A 648 -6.60 -8.69 -29.09
N CYS A 649 -5.63 -9.49 -28.67
CA CYS A 649 -4.29 -9.50 -29.24
C CYS A 649 -3.65 -10.90 -29.12
N LYS A 650 -2.98 -11.36 -30.18
CA LYS A 650 -2.17 -12.58 -30.19
C LYS A 650 -0.99 -12.37 -31.13
N LYS A 651 0.18 -12.01 -30.58
CA LYS A 651 1.33 -11.60 -31.39
C LYS A 651 2.68 -12.02 -30.79
N ASN A 652 3.64 -12.29 -31.66
CA ASN A 652 5.05 -12.30 -31.29
C ASN A 652 5.64 -10.90 -31.47
N ILE A 653 6.39 -10.44 -30.47
CA ILE A 653 7.08 -9.14 -30.47
C ILE A 653 8.54 -9.35 -30.04
N LYS A 654 9.40 -8.43 -30.39
CA LYS A 654 10.75 -8.35 -29.81
C LYS A 654 10.67 -7.82 -28.37
N ASP A 655 11.60 -8.21 -27.52
CA ASP A 655 11.72 -7.63 -26.18
C ASP A 655 11.76 -6.11 -26.24
N GLY A 656 11.07 -5.46 -25.33
CA GLY A 656 10.99 -4.01 -25.23
C GLY A 656 10.03 -3.32 -26.20
N MET A 657 9.43 -4.07 -27.15
CA MET A 657 8.43 -3.48 -28.06
C MET A 657 7.08 -3.29 -27.38
N SER A 658 6.42 -2.19 -27.77
CA SER A 658 5.07 -1.86 -27.31
C SER A 658 4.01 -2.34 -28.30
N LEU A 659 2.85 -2.73 -27.75
CA LEU A 659 1.64 -3.06 -28.50
C LEU A 659 0.53 -2.08 -28.17
N HIS A 660 -0.20 -1.62 -29.18
CA HIS A 660 -1.47 -0.92 -28.98
C HIS A 660 -2.59 -1.94 -28.89
N ILE A 661 -3.22 -2.03 -27.74
CA ILE A 661 -4.31 -2.96 -27.44
C ILE A 661 -5.64 -2.17 -27.50
N LYS A 662 -6.64 -2.78 -28.10
CA LYS A 662 -8.03 -2.30 -28.08
C LYS A 662 -8.92 -3.47 -27.64
N LEU A 663 -9.58 -3.29 -26.49
CA LEU A 663 -10.52 -4.23 -25.91
C LEU A 663 -11.88 -4.21 -26.61
#